data_12032fe039d78e0ec53ccd5312290665
#
_entry.id   12032fe039d78e0ec53ccd5312290665
#
_cell.length_a   1.000
_cell.length_b   1.000
_cell.length_c   1.000
_cell.angle_alpha   90.00
_cell.angle_beta   90.00
_cell.angle_gamma   90.00
#
_symmetry.space_group_name_H-M   'P 1'
#
loop_
_entity.id
_entity.type
_entity.pdbx_description
1 polymer ?
#
loop_
_entity_poly.entity_id
_entity_poly.type
_entity_poly.pdbx_seq_one_letter_code
_entity_poly.pdbx_strand_id
1 'polypeptide(L)'
;MKIQEGFAAEGRLPKVELHHTELAIIGGGLSGVCTAITAARKGVKVVLVQDRPVLGGNSSSEVRLWILGATSHLGNNNRWSREGGVVDEILVENTYRNKEGNSLIFDAVLLDKVIAEPNITLLLNTAVYEVDKKEDDTIASVKGFCSQNSTEYIIHAPLFCDASGDGIVGFLSGAAFRMGAEKKEEFGEKFAPTEEYGELLGHSMYFYTKDTGRPVKYTAPAFAMDVSKGVPKFKKFNAKEHGCQLWWLEHGGRMDTVHDTEQIKWDLWKVIYGAWDYIKNSGNFPEAETMTLEWVGTIPGKRESRRFEGDYMLRQQDIVEQREHDDAVAYGGWSIDLHPADGVFSEKPGCNQWHAKGVYQIPYRCLYSKNIKNLFLGGRLISATHVAFASTRVMATAAHIGQAIGMAAYIAKEKQYLYPRDILTKGFVPDLQHELLKTGQHIPKLVLQDEKDLVQQAALTASSSFELAAFDADFALPIDTAVAQMLPLEAGSVPDITVEVDVKEDTSLQVELRTSSRAGNYTPDVTLEIQSIPLAKGRRKVKLSFSATMPERAYAFLTFHKNSALSLFRTRTRVTGILTAFNLINKAVSNFGKQTPPEDIGMEAFEFWCPQRRPDGHNLALQIEPALTPFGVEQIKTGVYRPTTAPNAWVAAMEDFAPQLKISWEEPQKIRQIDLFFDTDYDHPMESVLMGHPEDVMAFCVRNYKIVDDEGRVVFEKEGNYQSMNRIELEEPVTTSALTIIVDHPSANVPASLFSVRCYN
;
A
#
# COMPACT_ATOMS: atom_id res chain seq x y z
N MET A 1 -2.91 -30.62 40.05
CA MET A 1 -4.27 -30.15 39.76
C MET A 1 -5.24 -31.01 40.54
N LYS A 2 -6.14 -30.42 41.33
CA LYS A 2 -7.16 -31.20 42.06
C LYS A 2 -8.35 -31.41 41.16
N ILE A 3 -8.95 -32.64 41.17
CA ILE A 3 -10.21 -32.91 40.51
C ILE A 3 -11.28 -32.03 41.13
N GLN A 4 -12.00 -31.27 40.34
CA GLN A 4 -13.17 -30.53 40.77
C GLN A 4 -14.43 -31.23 40.30
N GLU A 5 -15.23 -31.67 41.23
CA GLU A 5 -16.57 -32.17 40.99
C GLU A 5 -17.57 -31.12 41.51
N GLY A 6 -18.55 -30.79 40.67
CA GLY A 6 -19.56 -29.81 41.03
C GLY A 6 -20.94 -30.24 40.58
N PHE A 7 -21.88 -30.35 41.50
CA PHE A 7 -23.30 -30.43 41.24
C PHE A 7 -23.92 -29.07 41.61
N ALA A 8 -24.56 -28.40 40.64
CA ALA A 8 -25.29 -27.17 40.94
C ALA A 8 -26.74 -27.35 40.52
N ALA A 9 -27.65 -27.03 41.42
CA ALA A 9 -29.08 -26.87 41.12
C ALA A 9 -29.35 -25.58 40.31
N GLU A 10 -28.43 -24.61 40.33
CA GLU A 10 -28.52 -23.37 39.61
C GLU A 10 -27.69 -23.41 38.31
N GLY A 11 -28.10 -22.63 37.32
CA GLY A 11 -27.42 -22.52 36.03
C GLY A 11 -25.95 -22.03 36.21
N ARG A 12 -25.03 -22.58 35.39
CA ARG A 12 -23.64 -22.16 35.36
C ARG A 12 -23.47 -21.09 34.30
N LEU A 13 -22.67 -20.10 34.61
CA LEU A 13 -22.35 -18.98 33.69
C LEU A 13 -20.93 -19.13 33.17
N PRO A 14 -20.63 -18.62 31.96
CA PRO A 14 -19.27 -18.45 31.48
C PRO A 14 -18.43 -17.63 32.46
N LYS A 15 -17.09 -17.76 32.38
CA LYS A 15 -16.19 -16.86 33.07
C LYS A 15 -16.36 -15.45 32.49
N VAL A 16 -16.35 -14.42 33.34
CA VAL A 16 -16.38 -13.01 32.92
C VAL A 16 -15.05 -12.35 33.23
N GLU A 17 -14.46 -11.69 32.26
CA GLU A 17 -13.25 -10.87 32.44
C GLU A 17 -13.55 -9.42 32.02
N LEU A 18 -13.13 -8.49 32.89
CA LEU A 18 -13.29 -7.05 32.67
C LEU A 18 -11.98 -6.45 32.19
N HIS A 19 -12.02 -5.70 31.10
CA HIS A 19 -10.90 -4.93 30.59
C HIS A 19 -11.24 -3.44 30.58
N HIS A 20 -10.30 -2.64 31.09
CA HIS A 20 -10.35 -1.18 31.00
C HIS A 20 -9.17 -0.71 30.16
N THR A 21 -9.46 0.02 29.09
CA THR A 21 -8.45 0.47 28.14
C THR A 21 -8.76 1.91 27.68
N GLU A 22 -7.83 2.52 26.94
CA GLU A 22 -8.03 3.87 26.40
C GLU A 22 -8.62 3.84 24.98
N LEU A 23 -8.32 2.77 24.24
CA LEU A 23 -8.87 2.51 22.92
C LEU A 23 -9.23 1.02 22.79
N ALA A 24 -10.49 0.72 22.49
CA ALA A 24 -10.93 -0.63 22.14
C ALA A 24 -11.04 -0.72 20.59
N ILE A 25 -10.31 -1.66 19.99
CA ILE A 25 -10.30 -1.91 18.55
C ILE A 25 -10.93 -3.26 18.28
N ILE A 26 -12.02 -3.28 17.51
CA ILE A 26 -12.73 -4.49 17.14
C ILE A 26 -12.45 -4.81 15.69
N GLY A 27 -11.72 -5.92 15.48
CA GLY A 27 -11.24 -6.40 14.19
C GLY A 27 -9.72 -6.32 14.07
N GLY A 28 -9.06 -7.48 13.95
CA GLY A 28 -7.61 -7.65 13.77
C GLY A 28 -7.18 -7.81 12.32
N GLY A 29 -7.94 -7.24 11.36
CA GLY A 29 -7.48 -7.03 9.99
C GLY A 29 -6.34 -6.01 9.92
N LEU A 30 -5.70 -5.82 8.76
CA LEU A 30 -4.55 -4.90 8.63
C LEU A 30 -4.85 -3.48 9.16
N SER A 31 -6.07 -2.98 8.95
CA SER A 31 -6.46 -1.67 9.50
C SER A 31 -6.41 -1.65 11.02
N GLY A 32 -7.04 -2.65 11.68
CA GLY A 32 -7.03 -2.74 13.14
C GLY A 32 -5.65 -2.98 13.72
N VAL A 33 -4.83 -3.81 13.08
CA VAL A 33 -3.41 -4.04 13.45
C VAL A 33 -2.61 -2.75 13.39
N CYS A 34 -2.70 -2.01 12.28
CA CYS A 34 -1.97 -0.74 12.13
C CYS A 34 -2.49 0.35 13.08
N THR A 35 -3.81 0.37 13.37
CA THR A 35 -4.39 1.25 14.40
C THR A 35 -3.80 0.94 15.77
N ALA A 36 -3.77 -0.35 16.15
CA ALA A 36 -3.29 -0.80 17.45
C ALA A 36 -1.81 -0.47 17.66
N ILE A 37 -0.95 -0.84 16.70
CA ILE A 37 0.50 -0.60 16.77
C ILE A 37 0.79 0.91 16.83
N THR A 38 0.14 1.71 15.99
CA THR A 38 0.37 3.16 15.97
C THR A 38 -0.04 3.80 17.30
N ALA A 39 -1.20 3.47 17.83
CA ALA A 39 -1.68 3.98 19.11
C ALA A 39 -0.77 3.53 20.28
N ALA A 40 -0.42 2.24 20.31
CA ALA A 40 0.40 1.66 21.38
C ALA A 40 1.80 2.27 21.46
N ARG A 41 2.46 2.50 20.31
CA ARG A 41 3.77 3.17 20.22
C ARG A 41 3.75 4.61 20.74
N LYS A 42 2.58 5.25 20.72
CA LYS A 42 2.34 6.58 21.30
C LYS A 42 1.87 6.51 22.76
N GLY A 43 1.96 5.34 23.41
CA GLY A 43 1.63 5.16 24.81
C GLY A 43 0.13 5.06 25.11
N VAL A 44 -0.72 4.86 24.09
CA VAL A 44 -2.15 4.57 24.29
C VAL A 44 -2.31 3.10 24.65
N LYS A 45 -3.04 2.82 25.75
CA LYS A 45 -3.42 1.44 26.09
C LYS A 45 -4.52 0.96 25.17
N VAL A 46 -4.32 -0.20 24.56
CA VAL A 46 -5.18 -0.75 23.52
C VAL A 46 -5.65 -2.16 23.90
N VAL A 47 -6.93 -2.46 23.69
CA VAL A 47 -7.42 -3.82 23.59
C VAL A 47 -7.79 -4.06 22.11
N LEU A 48 -7.09 -5.00 21.47
CA LEU A 48 -7.35 -5.44 20.10
C LEU A 48 -8.10 -6.77 20.12
N VAL A 49 -9.32 -6.77 19.59
CA VAL A 49 -10.21 -7.94 19.55
C VAL A 49 -10.29 -8.49 18.15
N GLN A 50 -10.09 -9.80 17.98
CA GLN A 50 -10.24 -10.50 16.71
C GLN A 50 -11.10 -11.73 16.89
N ASP A 51 -12.11 -11.88 16.03
CA ASP A 51 -13.07 -13.01 16.06
C ASP A 51 -12.50 -14.34 15.55
N ARG A 52 -11.29 -14.32 14.97
CA ARG A 52 -10.60 -15.48 14.40
C ARG A 52 -9.26 -15.75 15.11
N PRO A 53 -8.65 -16.93 14.88
CA PRO A 53 -7.40 -17.32 15.55
C PRO A 53 -6.17 -16.56 15.08
N VAL A 54 -6.24 -15.87 13.92
CA VAL A 54 -5.10 -15.18 13.30
C VAL A 54 -5.46 -13.73 12.98
N LEU A 55 -4.43 -12.88 12.92
CA LEU A 55 -4.52 -11.50 12.48
C LEU A 55 -4.46 -11.39 10.96
N GLY A 56 -4.70 -10.19 10.40
CA GLY A 56 -4.58 -9.90 8.98
C GLY A 56 -5.89 -9.87 8.20
N GLY A 57 -6.97 -10.44 8.74
CA GLY A 57 -8.27 -10.43 8.07
C GLY A 57 -8.22 -11.12 6.70
N ASN A 58 -8.51 -10.38 5.62
CA ASN A 58 -8.48 -10.95 4.27
C ASN A 58 -7.06 -11.30 3.78
N SER A 59 -6.00 -10.78 4.37
CA SER A 59 -4.62 -11.16 4.02
C SER A 59 -4.09 -12.36 4.82
N SER A 60 -4.82 -12.81 5.85
CA SER A 60 -4.44 -13.96 6.68
C SER A 60 -4.37 -15.26 5.89
N SER A 61 -3.76 -16.29 6.49
CA SER A 61 -3.71 -17.64 5.92
C SER A 61 -5.08 -18.26 5.71
N GLU A 62 -6.14 -17.76 6.37
CA GLU A 62 -7.50 -18.26 6.23
C GLU A 62 -8.20 -17.79 4.96
N VAL A 63 -7.79 -16.65 4.37
CA VAL A 63 -8.41 -16.04 3.19
C VAL A 63 -7.43 -15.88 2.04
N ARG A 64 -6.19 -15.46 2.30
CA ARG A 64 -5.07 -15.37 1.36
C ARG A 64 -5.27 -14.40 0.21
N LEU A 65 -5.90 -13.24 0.43
CA LEU A 65 -5.98 -12.16 -0.56
C LEU A 65 -4.72 -11.29 -0.57
N TRP A 66 -4.39 -10.76 -1.75
CA TRP A 66 -3.28 -9.82 -1.92
C TRP A 66 -3.52 -8.48 -1.19
N ILE A 67 -2.45 -7.91 -0.65
CA ILE A 67 -2.48 -6.61 0.04
C ILE A 67 -2.32 -5.51 -1.01
N LEU A 68 -3.38 -5.25 -1.77
CA LEU A 68 -3.38 -4.21 -2.79
C LEU A 68 -3.33 -2.81 -2.16
N GLY A 69 -2.73 -1.88 -2.87
CA GLY A 69 -2.57 -0.48 -2.50
C GLY A 69 -2.40 0.43 -3.72
N ALA A 70 -1.83 1.60 -3.53
CA ALA A 70 -1.73 2.64 -4.56
C ALA A 70 -0.86 2.27 -5.76
N THR A 71 0.17 1.41 -5.59
CA THR A 71 1.11 1.00 -6.67
C THR A 71 0.91 -0.43 -7.15
N SER A 72 -0.18 -1.08 -6.79
CA SER A 72 -0.37 -2.52 -6.96
C SER A 72 -0.18 -3.00 -8.39
N HIS A 73 0.43 -4.17 -8.50
CA HIS A 73 0.80 -4.86 -9.74
C HIS A 73 1.71 -4.06 -10.68
N LEU A 74 2.22 -2.89 -10.29
CA LEU A 74 2.97 -1.96 -11.16
C LEU A 74 2.22 -1.66 -12.48
N GLY A 75 0.90 -1.67 -12.44
CA GLY A 75 0.07 -1.58 -13.65
C GLY A 75 -0.60 -0.23 -13.86
N ASN A 76 -0.38 0.73 -12.96
CA ASN A 76 -0.87 2.11 -13.03
C ASN A 76 0.29 3.12 -13.13
N ASN A 77 -0.03 4.41 -13.24
CA ASN A 77 0.98 5.46 -13.33
C ASN A 77 1.46 5.99 -11.97
N ASN A 78 0.99 5.46 -10.86
CA ASN A 78 1.43 5.89 -9.54
C ASN A 78 2.86 5.38 -9.28
N ARG A 79 3.82 6.31 -9.13
CA ARG A 79 5.22 6.00 -8.82
C ARG A 79 5.52 6.34 -7.36
N TRP A 80 6.37 5.57 -6.73
CA TRP A 80 6.82 5.76 -5.35
C TRP A 80 5.65 5.97 -4.35
N SER A 81 4.51 5.33 -4.62
CA SER A 81 3.25 5.55 -3.88
C SER A 81 2.85 4.37 -2.99
N ARG A 82 3.78 3.43 -2.67
CA ARG A 82 3.49 2.44 -1.63
C ARG A 82 3.22 3.14 -0.31
N GLU A 83 2.18 2.74 0.38
CA GLU A 83 1.76 3.30 1.66
C GLU A 83 2.90 3.22 2.68
N GLY A 84 3.16 4.31 3.39
CA GLY A 84 4.27 4.44 4.36
C GLY A 84 3.86 4.14 5.80
N GLY A 85 4.82 4.22 6.73
CA GLY A 85 4.60 4.03 8.17
C GLY A 85 4.53 2.56 8.59
N VAL A 86 3.63 2.21 9.50
CA VAL A 86 3.52 0.84 10.07
C VAL A 86 3.23 -0.22 9.00
N VAL A 87 2.38 0.11 8.02
CA VAL A 87 2.09 -0.84 6.93
C VAL A 87 3.31 -1.11 6.06
N ASP A 88 4.13 -0.10 5.78
CA ASP A 88 5.41 -0.26 5.09
C ASP A 88 6.37 -1.15 5.89
N GLU A 89 6.51 -0.87 7.18
CA GLU A 89 7.31 -1.70 8.10
C GLU A 89 6.88 -3.17 8.06
N ILE A 90 5.57 -3.45 8.08
CA ILE A 90 5.04 -4.82 8.00
C ILE A 90 5.36 -5.47 6.64
N LEU A 91 5.18 -4.76 5.53
CA LEU A 91 5.43 -5.31 4.19
C LEU A 91 6.91 -5.57 3.96
N VAL A 92 7.78 -4.67 4.40
CA VAL A 92 9.25 -4.84 4.32
C VAL A 92 9.70 -6.00 5.21
N GLU A 93 9.18 -6.10 6.45
CA GLU A 93 9.44 -7.23 7.36
C GLU A 93 9.01 -8.56 6.74
N ASN A 94 7.80 -8.58 6.14
CA ASN A 94 7.31 -9.78 5.47
C ASN A 94 8.23 -10.18 4.31
N THR A 95 8.64 -9.23 3.47
CA THR A 95 9.56 -9.52 2.35
C THR A 95 10.88 -10.11 2.85
N TYR A 96 11.43 -9.54 3.93
CA TYR A 96 12.69 -10.02 4.52
C TYR A 96 12.57 -11.43 5.14
N ARG A 97 11.53 -11.69 5.90
CA ARG A 97 11.33 -12.96 6.63
C ARG A 97 10.62 -14.03 5.82
N ASN A 98 9.93 -13.67 4.76
CA ASN A 98 8.99 -14.52 4.02
C ASN A 98 9.13 -14.34 2.51
N LYS A 99 10.36 -14.38 2.02
CA LYS A 99 10.69 -14.22 0.58
C LYS A 99 9.87 -15.14 -0.32
N GLU A 100 9.53 -16.34 0.15
CA GLU A 100 8.75 -17.33 -0.61
C GLU A 100 7.24 -17.04 -0.66
N GLY A 101 6.74 -16.03 0.08
CA GLY A 101 5.33 -15.67 0.10
C GLY A 101 4.43 -16.70 0.78
N ASN A 102 4.85 -17.23 1.92
CA ASN A 102 4.06 -18.18 2.71
C ASN A 102 3.07 -17.45 3.63
N SER A 103 1.77 -17.71 3.47
CA SER A 103 0.72 -17.07 4.26
C SER A 103 0.81 -17.35 5.77
N LEU A 104 1.32 -18.52 6.18
CA LEU A 104 1.50 -18.85 7.60
C LEU A 104 2.63 -18.03 8.24
N ILE A 105 3.69 -17.76 7.48
CA ILE A 105 4.79 -16.90 7.94
C ILE A 105 4.29 -15.46 8.07
N PHE A 106 3.42 -15.00 7.17
CA PHE A 106 2.82 -13.68 7.28
C PHE A 106 1.95 -13.53 8.53
N ASP A 107 1.13 -14.52 8.87
CA ASP A 107 0.37 -14.53 10.13
C ASP A 107 1.32 -14.38 11.34
N ALA A 108 2.48 -15.08 11.32
CA ALA A 108 3.48 -14.98 12.37
C ALA A 108 4.13 -13.59 12.42
N VAL A 109 4.41 -12.96 11.27
CA VAL A 109 4.95 -11.59 11.19
C VAL A 109 3.97 -10.60 11.83
N LEU A 110 2.67 -10.68 11.52
CA LEU A 110 1.67 -9.80 12.11
C LEU A 110 1.54 -10.01 13.63
N LEU A 111 1.51 -11.27 14.05
CA LEU A 111 1.43 -11.59 15.47
C LEU A 111 2.64 -11.07 16.24
N ASP A 112 3.84 -11.30 15.71
CA ASP A 112 5.11 -10.83 16.30
C ASP A 112 5.12 -9.30 16.49
N LYS A 113 4.70 -8.55 15.47
CA LYS A 113 4.58 -7.09 15.53
C LYS A 113 3.59 -6.61 16.59
N VAL A 114 2.48 -7.30 16.77
CA VAL A 114 1.45 -6.92 17.75
C VAL A 114 1.87 -7.26 19.18
N ILE A 115 2.42 -8.47 19.41
CA ILE A 115 2.82 -8.87 20.77
C ILE A 115 4.09 -8.17 21.26
N ALA A 116 4.90 -7.62 20.34
CA ALA A 116 6.06 -6.79 20.70
C ALA A 116 5.66 -5.45 21.34
N GLU A 117 4.40 -5.01 21.16
CA GLU A 117 3.92 -3.73 21.70
C GLU A 117 3.31 -3.92 23.09
N PRO A 118 3.98 -3.46 24.18
CA PRO A 118 3.56 -3.74 25.56
C PRO A 118 2.22 -3.07 25.94
N ASN A 119 1.77 -2.09 25.18
CA ASN A 119 0.50 -1.39 25.39
C ASN A 119 -0.68 -2.06 24.69
N ILE A 120 -0.50 -3.21 24.01
CA ILE A 120 -1.58 -3.96 23.36
C ILE A 120 -1.95 -5.20 24.18
N THR A 121 -3.22 -5.29 24.57
CA THR A 121 -3.84 -6.55 25.00
C THR A 121 -4.56 -7.17 23.81
N LEU A 122 -4.13 -8.34 23.38
CA LEU A 122 -4.70 -9.05 22.21
C LEU A 122 -5.68 -10.14 22.66
N LEU A 123 -6.92 -10.09 22.15
CA LEU A 123 -7.97 -11.10 22.37
C LEU A 123 -8.34 -11.74 21.02
N LEU A 124 -7.79 -12.93 20.76
CA LEU A 124 -8.12 -13.74 19.58
C LEU A 124 -9.34 -14.64 19.84
N ASN A 125 -9.96 -15.16 18.79
CA ASN A 125 -11.16 -16.01 18.85
C ASN A 125 -12.32 -15.39 19.65
N THR A 126 -12.40 -14.07 19.69
CA THR A 126 -13.37 -13.33 20.50
C THR A 126 -14.30 -12.55 19.59
N ALA A 127 -15.55 -13.01 19.48
CA ALA A 127 -16.58 -12.36 18.67
C ALA A 127 -17.36 -11.35 19.53
N VAL A 128 -17.31 -10.07 19.15
CA VAL A 128 -18.14 -9.03 19.78
C VAL A 128 -19.57 -9.18 19.30
N TYR A 129 -20.53 -9.17 20.25
CA TYR A 129 -21.93 -9.41 19.99
C TYR A 129 -22.88 -8.42 20.66
N GLU A 130 -22.39 -7.58 21.56
CA GLU A 130 -23.22 -6.62 22.32
C GLU A 130 -22.44 -5.32 22.54
N VAL A 131 -23.16 -4.20 22.54
CA VAL A 131 -22.67 -2.86 22.82
C VAL A 131 -23.52 -2.22 23.90
N ASP A 132 -22.91 -1.83 25.02
CA ASP A 132 -23.59 -1.02 26.04
C ASP A 132 -23.28 0.46 25.80
N LYS A 133 -24.30 1.31 25.94
CA LYS A 133 -24.17 2.75 25.75
C LYS A 133 -24.28 3.50 27.07
N LYS A 134 -23.49 4.55 27.21
CA LYS A 134 -23.59 5.49 28.33
C LYS A 134 -24.69 6.53 28.09
N GLU A 135 -24.78 6.96 26.82
CA GLU A 135 -25.78 7.88 26.29
C GLU A 135 -26.19 7.35 24.90
N ASP A 136 -27.27 7.86 24.34
CA ASP A 136 -27.78 7.36 23.03
C ASP A 136 -26.73 7.43 21.90
N ASP A 137 -25.75 8.32 22.01
CA ASP A 137 -24.73 8.57 21.02
C ASP A 137 -23.30 8.26 21.52
N THR A 138 -23.15 7.59 22.67
CA THR A 138 -21.84 7.32 23.29
C THR A 138 -21.75 5.90 23.80
N ILE A 139 -20.79 5.12 23.29
CA ILE A 139 -20.52 3.74 23.71
C ILE A 139 -19.83 3.74 25.09
N ALA A 140 -20.27 2.89 25.99
CA ALA A 140 -19.64 2.64 27.29
C ALA A 140 -18.73 1.41 27.29
N SER A 141 -19.19 0.30 26.70
CA SER A 141 -18.45 -0.94 26.60
C SER A 141 -18.93 -1.80 25.44
N VAL A 142 -18.10 -2.78 25.07
CA VAL A 142 -18.48 -3.87 24.16
C VAL A 142 -18.32 -5.20 24.90
N LYS A 143 -19.16 -6.19 24.55
CA LYS A 143 -19.03 -7.56 25.06
C LYS A 143 -18.67 -8.50 23.92
N GLY A 144 -17.67 -9.34 24.18
CA GLY A 144 -17.23 -10.37 23.26
C GLY A 144 -17.16 -11.73 23.94
N PHE A 145 -17.43 -12.79 23.20
CA PHE A 145 -17.36 -14.16 23.70
C PHE A 145 -16.29 -14.96 22.96
N CYS A 146 -15.42 -15.62 23.71
CA CYS A 146 -14.47 -16.60 23.21
C CYS A 146 -14.94 -18.01 23.54
N SER A 147 -15.38 -18.75 22.54
CA SER A 147 -15.83 -20.13 22.70
C SER A 147 -14.71 -21.10 23.07
N GLN A 148 -13.45 -20.78 22.73
CA GLN A 148 -12.31 -21.66 22.98
C GLN A 148 -11.97 -21.79 24.48
N ASN A 149 -12.22 -20.74 25.27
CA ASN A 149 -11.97 -20.73 26.71
C ASN A 149 -13.24 -20.47 27.56
N SER A 150 -14.40 -20.41 26.93
CA SER A 150 -15.71 -20.17 27.56
C SER A 150 -15.74 -18.89 28.40
N THR A 151 -15.10 -17.82 27.90
CA THR A 151 -14.97 -16.53 28.60
C THR A 151 -15.72 -15.44 27.86
N GLU A 152 -16.50 -14.68 28.60
CA GLU A 152 -17.08 -13.42 28.19
C GLU A 152 -16.13 -12.28 28.57
N TYR A 153 -15.74 -11.45 27.60
CA TYR A 153 -14.92 -10.27 27.80
C TYR A 153 -15.79 -9.01 27.71
N ILE A 154 -15.75 -8.18 28.77
CA ILE A 154 -16.40 -6.88 28.79
C ILE A 154 -15.31 -5.81 28.74
N ILE A 155 -15.31 -4.99 27.70
CA ILE A 155 -14.24 -4.05 27.39
C ILE A 155 -14.79 -2.63 27.48
N HIS A 156 -14.35 -1.90 28.51
CA HIS A 156 -14.66 -0.48 28.71
C HIS A 156 -13.56 0.41 28.13
N ALA A 157 -13.96 1.43 27.36
CA ALA A 157 -13.03 2.40 26.81
C ALA A 157 -13.71 3.77 26.60
N PRO A 158 -12.96 4.88 26.65
CA PRO A 158 -13.47 6.18 26.20
C PRO A 158 -13.59 6.27 24.68
N LEU A 159 -12.77 5.53 23.92
CA LEU A 159 -12.72 5.53 22.47
C LEU A 159 -12.83 4.10 21.91
N PHE A 160 -13.57 3.96 20.82
CA PHE A 160 -13.76 2.70 20.09
C PHE A 160 -13.38 2.85 18.63
N CYS A 161 -12.81 1.80 18.04
CA CYS A 161 -12.57 1.70 16.61
C CYS A 161 -13.25 0.43 16.08
N ASP A 162 -14.19 0.58 15.17
CA ASP A 162 -14.74 -0.56 14.43
C ASP A 162 -13.89 -0.80 13.18
N ALA A 163 -13.07 -1.84 13.21
CA ALA A 163 -12.27 -2.36 12.11
C ALA A 163 -12.65 -3.81 11.78
N SER A 164 -13.85 -4.24 12.19
CA SER A 164 -14.34 -5.62 12.08
C SER A 164 -14.65 -6.04 10.64
N GLY A 165 -14.66 -5.11 9.72
CA GLY A 165 -14.92 -5.34 8.30
C GLY A 165 -16.41 -5.32 7.94
N ASP A 166 -17.30 -5.81 8.80
CA ASP A 166 -18.75 -5.74 8.61
C ASP A 166 -19.44 -4.71 9.53
N GLY A 167 -18.66 -4.05 10.40
CA GLY A 167 -19.15 -2.93 11.21
C GLY A 167 -20.08 -3.35 12.33
N ILE A 168 -19.72 -4.39 13.10
CA ILE A 168 -20.58 -4.90 14.17
C ILE A 168 -20.78 -3.87 15.28
N VAL A 169 -19.74 -3.11 15.66
CA VAL A 169 -19.86 -2.09 16.71
C VAL A 169 -20.67 -0.91 16.23
N GLY A 170 -20.41 -0.44 15.02
CA GLY A 170 -21.20 0.63 14.40
C GLY A 170 -22.66 0.27 14.28
N PHE A 171 -22.96 -0.96 13.83
CA PHE A 171 -24.32 -1.43 13.70
C PHE A 171 -25.07 -1.51 15.05
N LEU A 172 -24.45 -2.18 16.03
CA LEU A 172 -25.07 -2.36 17.35
C LEU A 172 -25.21 -1.03 18.13
N SER A 173 -24.29 -0.09 17.92
CA SER A 173 -24.38 1.24 18.55
C SER A 173 -25.39 2.17 17.90
N GLY A 174 -25.89 1.84 16.69
CA GLY A 174 -26.82 2.68 15.94
C GLY A 174 -26.14 3.76 15.10
N ALA A 175 -24.89 3.53 14.69
CA ALA A 175 -24.20 4.41 13.73
C ALA A 175 -24.90 4.36 12.36
N ALA A 176 -25.06 5.53 11.75
CA ALA A 176 -25.66 5.63 10.42
C ALA A 176 -24.78 4.96 9.37
N PHE A 177 -25.37 4.14 8.52
CA PHE A 177 -24.68 3.41 7.46
C PHE A 177 -25.52 3.28 6.19
N ARG A 178 -24.87 2.88 5.11
CA ARG A 178 -25.46 2.55 3.81
C ARG A 178 -25.04 1.16 3.35
N MET A 179 -25.89 0.50 2.59
CA MET A 179 -25.60 -0.72 1.83
C MET A 179 -26.22 -0.58 0.44
N GLY A 180 -25.50 -1.05 -0.59
CA GLY A 180 -25.89 -0.85 -1.99
C GLY A 180 -25.32 0.43 -2.59
N ALA A 181 -25.62 0.69 -3.87
CA ALA A 181 -25.10 1.80 -4.64
C ALA A 181 -26.05 3.00 -4.61
N GLU A 182 -25.52 4.16 -4.35
CA GLU A 182 -26.21 5.43 -4.44
C GLU A 182 -26.48 5.79 -5.92
N LYS A 183 -27.59 6.46 -6.19
CA LYS A 183 -27.87 6.94 -7.53
C LYS A 183 -27.02 8.16 -7.90
N LYS A 184 -26.84 8.34 -9.21
CA LYS A 184 -26.00 9.38 -9.82
C LYS A 184 -26.32 10.80 -9.31
N GLU A 185 -27.58 11.13 -9.12
CA GLU A 185 -28.02 12.46 -8.73
C GLU A 185 -27.65 12.82 -7.28
N GLU A 186 -27.53 11.82 -6.38
CA GLU A 186 -27.30 12.07 -4.97
C GLU A 186 -25.93 12.73 -4.69
N PHE A 187 -24.88 12.26 -5.35
CA PHE A 187 -23.52 12.78 -5.20
C PHE A 187 -22.94 13.36 -6.50
N GLY A 188 -23.70 13.35 -7.61
CA GLY A 188 -23.24 13.78 -8.91
C GLY A 188 -22.16 12.89 -9.52
N GLU A 189 -22.08 11.63 -9.10
CA GLU A 189 -21.09 10.66 -9.57
C GLU A 189 -21.52 10.08 -10.92
N LYS A 190 -20.73 10.34 -11.96
CA LYS A 190 -21.06 9.88 -13.30
C LYS A 190 -20.96 8.37 -13.49
N PHE A 191 -20.15 7.68 -12.68
CA PHE A 191 -20.00 6.22 -12.72
C PHE A 191 -21.06 5.51 -11.87
N ALA A 192 -21.79 6.22 -11.03
CA ALA A 192 -22.91 5.68 -10.28
C ALA A 192 -24.10 5.34 -11.21
N PRO A 193 -25.00 4.41 -10.83
CA PRO A 193 -26.19 4.07 -11.57
C PRO A 193 -27.19 5.22 -11.62
N THR A 194 -28.13 5.17 -12.56
CA THR A 194 -29.21 6.17 -12.67
C THR A 194 -30.25 6.04 -11.57
N GLU A 195 -30.40 4.84 -11.01
CA GLU A 195 -31.30 4.53 -9.92
C GLU A 195 -30.55 3.81 -8.80
N GLU A 196 -31.00 3.98 -7.56
CA GLU A 196 -30.48 3.21 -6.42
C GLU A 196 -30.75 1.73 -6.64
N TYR A 197 -29.78 0.90 -6.23
CA TYR A 197 -29.99 -0.54 -6.22
C TYR A 197 -29.23 -1.16 -5.04
N GLY A 198 -29.79 -2.29 -4.51
CA GLY A 198 -29.23 -2.98 -3.36
C GLY A 198 -28.02 -3.86 -3.66
N GLU A 199 -27.41 -3.76 -4.83
CA GLU A 199 -26.29 -4.58 -5.24
C GLU A 199 -25.00 -4.16 -4.56
N LEU A 200 -24.20 -5.14 -4.17
CA LEU A 200 -22.93 -5.02 -3.47
C LEU A 200 -21.81 -5.72 -4.24
N LEU A 201 -20.58 -5.52 -3.85
CA LEU A 201 -19.46 -6.34 -4.30
C LEU A 201 -19.49 -7.67 -3.51
N GLY A 202 -19.60 -8.78 -4.22
CA GLY A 202 -19.71 -10.12 -3.65
C GLY A 202 -18.44 -10.60 -2.92
N HIS A 203 -18.52 -11.76 -2.31
CA HIS A 203 -17.41 -12.42 -1.64
C HIS A 203 -16.62 -13.28 -2.61
N SER A 204 -15.30 -13.34 -2.46
CA SER A 204 -14.43 -14.27 -3.19
C SER A 204 -14.05 -15.47 -2.33
N MET A 205 -13.93 -16.62 -2.99
CA MET A 205 -13.33 -17.81 -2.42
C MET A 205 -12.68 -18.64 -3.52
N TYR A 206 -11.54 -19.28 -3.21
CA TYR A 206 -10.79 -20.03 -4.19
C TYR A 206 -9.99 -21.16 -3.53
N PHE A 207 -9.17 -21.83 -4.31
CA PHE A 207 -8.36 -22.97 -3.88
C PHE A 207 -6.90 -22.83 -4.32
N TYR A 208 -6.02 -23.57 -3.65
CA TYR A 208 -4.64 -23.82 -4.05
C TYR A 208 -4.48 -25.28 -4.42
N THR A 209 -3.57 -25.53 -5.35
CA THR A 209 -3.21 -26.87 -5.82
C THR A 209 -1.75 -27.15 -5.55
N LYS A 210 -1.42 -28.44 -5.45
CA LYS A 210 -0.03 -28.91 -5.47
C LYS A 210 0.13 -30.09 -6.42
N ASP A 211 1.30 -30.18 -7.04
CA ASP A 211 1.71 -31.34 -7.81
C ASP A 211 2.29 -32.40 -6.86
N THR A 212 1.77 -33.62 -6.95
CA THR A 212 2.22 -34.76 -6.13
C THR A 212 3.29 -35.61 -6.83
N GLY A 213 3.62 -35.29 -8.09
CA GLY A 213 4.54 -36.05 -8.93
C GLY A 213 4.04 -37.45 -9.34
N ARG A 214 2.79 -37.80 -9.02
CA ARG A 214 2.17 -39.08 -9.38
C ARG A 214 0.68 -38.89 -9.66
N PRO A 215 0.05 -39.74 -10.51
CA PRO A 215 -1.37 -39.66 -10.77
C PRO A 215 -2.24 -39.69 -9.52
N VAL A 216 -3.18 -38.76 -9.40
CA VAL A 216 -4.14 -38.64 -8.30
C VAL A 216 -5.56 -38.64 -8.86
N LYS A 217 -6.39 -39.57 -8.41
CA LYS A 217 -7.82 -39.57 -8.74
C LYS A 217 -8.56 -38.58 -7.87
N TYR A 218 -9.56 -37.94 -8.47
CA TYR A 218 -10.50 -37.09 -7.75
C TYR A 218 -11.92 -37.55 -7.98
N THR A 219 -12.70 -37.65 -6.91
CA THR A 219 -14.12 -37.87 -6.96
C THR A 219 -14.80 -36.67 -6.31
N ALA A 220 -15.60 -35.96 -7.08
CA ALA A 220 -16.30 -34.78 -6.59
C ALA A 220 -17.29 -35.14 -5.47
N PRO A 221 -17.43 -34.32 -4.44
CA PRO A 221 -18.50 -34.45 -3.47
C PRO A 221 -19.85 -34.23 -4.15
N ALA A 222 -20.92 -34.87 -3.61
CA ALA A 222 -22.27 -34.83 -4.22
C ALA A 222 -22.85 -33.39 -4.32
N PHE A 223 -22.34 -32.44 -3.53
CA PHE A 223 -22.79 -31.05 -3.58
C PHE A 223 -22.05 -30.23 -4.65
N ALA A 224 -21.01 -30.75 -5.28
CA ALA A 224 -20.26 -30.03 -6.32
C ALA A 224 -21.16 -29.70 -7.53
N MET A 225 -21.10 -28.46 -8.00
CA MET A 225 -21.89 -28.00 -9.13
C MET A 225 -21.27 -28.48 -10.45
N ASP A 226 -22.10 -28.88 -11.40
CA ASP A 226 -21.66 -29.00 -12.80
C ASP A 226 -21.43 -27.60 -13.39
N VAL A 227 -20.19 -27.12 -13.30
CA VAL A 227 -19.82 -25.76 -13.74
C VAL A 227 -20.04 -25.53 -15.23
N SER A 228 -20.03 -26.59 -16.05
CA SER A 228 -20.27 -26.49 -17.50
C SER A 228 -21.72 -26.05 -17.84
N LYS A 229 -22.64 -26.25 -16.92
CA LYS A 229 -24.04 -25.85 -17.03
C LYS A 229 -24.41 -24.60 -16.25
N GLY A 230 -23.69 -24.35 -15.12
CA GLY A 230 -24.06 -23.30 -14.20
C GLY A 230 -23.19 -22.04 -14.25
N VAL A 231 -21.95 -22.13 -14.79
CA VAL A 231 -21.00 -21.01 -14.81
C VAL A 231 -20.73 -20.57 -16.25
N PRO A 232 -21.16 -19.37 -16.68
CA PRO A 232 -20.98 -18.92 -18.07
C PRO A 232 -19.52 -18.92 -18.54
N LYS A 233 -18.60 -18.63 -17.61
CA LYS A 233 -17.15 -18.54 -17.88
C LYS A 233 -16.38 -19.83 -17.58
N PHE A 234 -17.04 -20.98 -17.48
CA PHE A 234 -16.36 -22.23 -17.09
C PHE A 234 -15.15 -22.58 -17.95
N LYS A 235 -15.12 -22.17 -19.23
CA LYS A 235 -13.98 -22.39 -20.13
C LYS A 235 -12.72 -21.59 -19.75
N LYS A 236 -12.82 -20.64 -18.81
CA LYS A 236 -11.66 -19.92 -18.27
C LYS A 236 -10.91 -20.72 -17.20
N PHE A 237 -11.56 -21.75 -16.60
CA PHE A 237 -10.83 -22.61 -15.69
C PHE A 237 -9.70 -23.33 -16.38
N ASN A 238 -8.57 -23.40 -15.72
CA ASN A 238 -7.39 -24.14 -16.18
C ASN A 238 -6.62 -24.69 -14.99
N ALA A 239 -5.74 -25.65 -15.24
CA ALA A 239 -4.97 -26.31 -14.19
C ALA A 239 -3.84 -25.47 -13.59
N LYS A 240 -3.46 -24.37 -14.22
CA LYS A 240 -2.33 -23.51 -13.82
C LYS A 240 -2.75 -22.35 -12.91
N GLU A 241 -4.02 -21.95 -12.98
CA GLU A 241 -4.54 -20.85 -12.16
C GLU A 241 -5.05 -21.38 -10.81
N HIS A 242 -4.56 -20.79 -9.74
CA HIS A 242 -4.98 -21.06 -8.38
C HIS A 242 -4.85 -19.81 -7.49
N GLY A 243 -5.38 -19.90 -6.27
CA GLY A 243 -5.31 -18.81 -5.30
C GLY A 243 -5.92 -17.52 -5.82
N CYS A 244 -5.27 -16.38 -5.57
CA CYS A 244 -5.75 -15.07 -5.97
C CYS A 244 -5.90 -14.86 -7.48
N GLN A 245 -5.32 -15.69 -8.34
CA GLN A 245 -5.59 -15.66 -9.77
C GLN A 245 -7.07 -15.97 -10.09
N LEU A 246 -7.74 -16.68 -9.17
CA LEU A 246 -9.17 -17.00 -9.22
C LEU A 246 -10.04 -15.96 -8.49
N TRP A 247 -9.58 -14.72 -8.33
CA TRP A 247 -10.30 -13.63 -7.64
C TRP A 247 -11.73 -13.41 -8.16
N TRP A 248 -12.00 -13.75 -9.41
CA TRP A 248 -13.29 -13.66 -10.07
C TRP A 248 -14.29 -14.76 -9.68
N LEU A 249 -13.86 -15.77 -8.90
CA LEU A 249 -14.76 -16.69 -8.20
C LEU A 249 -15.44 -15.96 -7.06
N GLU A 250 -16.48 -15.25 -7.40
CA GLU A 250 -17.19 -14.30 -6.56
C GLU A 250 -18.69 -14.56 -6.60
N HIS A 251 -19.35 -14.36 -5.47
CA HIS A 251 -20.80 -14.52 -5.35
C HIS A 251 -21.38 -13.67 -4.23
N GLY A 252 -22.68 -13.42 -4.28
CA GLY A 252 -23.46 -12.82 -3.21
C GLY A 252 -23.67 -11.31 -3.32
N GLY A 253 -23.32 -10.67 -4.45
CA GLY A 253 -23.55 -9.23 -4.61
C GLY A 253 -25.03 -8.81 -4.63
N ARG A 254 -25.97 -9.77 -4.83
CA ARG A 254 -27.40 -9.55 -4.73
C ARG A 254 -28.01 -10.07 -3.42
N MET A 255 -27.17 -10.52 -2.49
CA MET A 255 -27.57 -11.06 -1.19
C MET A 255 -27.14 -10.10 -0.09
N ASP A 256 -27.63 -10.30 1.12
CA ASP A 256 -27.10 -9.60 2.28
C ASP A 256 -25.70 -10.14 2.62
N THR A 257 -24.67 -9.39 2.22
CA THR A 257 -23.26 -9.77 2.39
C THR A 257 -22.82 -9.91 3.84
N VAL A 258 -23.67 -9.58 4.80
CA VAL A 258 -23.44 -9.77 6.23
C VAL A 258 -24.21 -11.00 6.72
N HIS A 259 -25.53 -10.99 6.59
CA HIS A 259 -26.38 -12.04 7.17
C HIS A 259 -26.37 -13.35 6.36
N ASP A 260 -26.24 -13.27 5.03
CA ASP A 260 -26.20 -14.43 4.15
C ASP A 260 -24.80 -14.99 3.89
N THR A 261 -23.78 -14.52 4.62
CA THR A 261 -22.37 -14.90 4.41
C THR A 261 -22.17 -16.43 4.38
N GLU A 262 -22.84 -17.19 5.27
CA GLU A 262 -22.74 -18.65 5.31
C GLU A 262 -23.35 -19.28 4.05
N GLN A 263 -24.49 -18.78 3.58
CA GLN A 263 -25.10 -19.26 2.34
C GLN A 263 -24.20 -18.94 1.12
N ILE A 264 -23.65 -17.74 1.06
CA ILE A 264 -22.70 -17.33 0.00
C ILE A 264 -21.48 -18.27 -0.01
N LYS A 265 -20.94 -18.61 1.15
CA LYS A 265 -19.85 -19.57 1.30
C LYS A 265 -20.22 -20.95 0.74
N TRP A 266 -21.41 -21.47 1.09
CA TRP A 266 -21.90 -22.75 0.58
C TRP A 266 -22.03 -22.75 -0.95
N ASP A 267 -22.52 -21.67 -1.54
CA ASP A 267 -22.68 -21.56 -2.99
C ASP A 267 -21.31 -21.48 -3.68
N LEU A 268 -20.36 -20.76 -3.10
CA LEU A 268 -18.98 -20.72 -3.59
C LEU A 268 -18.29 -22.09 -3.50
N TRP A 269 -18.51 -22.87 -2.43
CA TRP A 269 -17.96 -24.23 -2.34
C TRP A 269 -18.51 -25.16 -3.43
N LYS A 270 -19.78 -25.05 -3.76
CA LYS A 270 -20.36 -25.81 -4.89
C LYS A 270 -19.64 -25.53 -6.19
N VAL A 271 -19.33 -24.24 -6.43
CA VAL A 271 -18.58 -23.79 -7.63
C VAL A 271 -17.14 -24.28 -7.58
N ILE A 272 -16.44 -24.10 -6.45
CA ILE A 272 -15.01 -24.46 -6.32
C ILE A 272 -14.79 -25.97 -6.52
N TYR A 273 -15.55 -26.81 -5.83
CA TYR A 273 -15.42 -28.26 -5.96
C TYR A 273 -15.86 -28.74 -7.34
N GLY A 274 -16.83 -28.05 -7.96
CA GLY A 274 -17.24 -28.31 -9.34
C GLY A 274 -16.19 -27.85 -10.38
N ALA A 275 -15.54 -26.74 -10.16
CA ALA A 275 -14.44 -26.27 -10.99
C ALA A 275 -13.25 -27.23 -10.94
N TRP A 276 -12.92 -27.73 -9.74
CA TRP A 276 -11.88 -28.73 -9.59
C TRP A 276 -12.26 -30.07 -10.25
N ASP A 277 -13.53 -30.48 -10.16
CA ASP A 277 -14.04 -31.65 -10.89
C ASP A 277 -13.88 -31.49 -12.41
N TYR A 278 -14.28 -30.35 -12.94
CA TYR A 278 -14.09 -30.03 -14.35
C TYR A 278 -12.61 -30.10 -14.76
N ILE A 279 -11.69 -29.51 -13.99
CA ILE A 279 -10.26 -29.56 -14.25
C ILE A 279 -9.73 -31.01 -14.23
N LYS A 280 -10.12 -31.80 -13.24
CA LYS A 280 -9.62 -33.17 -13.06
C LYS A 280 -10.22 -34.21 -14.00
N ASN A 281 -11.51 -34.10 -14.29
CA ASN A 281 -12.30 -35.21 -14.87
C ASN A 281 -12.88 -34.90 -16.26
N SER A 282 -12.79 -33.67 -16.77
CA SER A 282 -13.30 -33.33 -18.12
C SER A 282 -12.45 -33.92 -19.27
N GLY A 283 -11.21 -34.31 -18.99
CA GLY A 283 -10.24 -34.72 -20.01
C GLY A 283 -9.56 -33.59 -20.77
N ASN A 284 -9.86 -32.33 -20.44
CA ASN A 284 -9.30 -31.14 -21.11
C ASN A 284 -7.92 -30.73 -20.55
N PHE A 285 -7.51 -31.24 -19.39
CA PHE A 285 -6.33 -30.78 -18.64
C PHE A 285 -5.44 -31.97 -18.25
N PRO A 286 -4.68 -32.55 -19.20
CA PRO A 286 -3.80 -33.71 -18.91
C PRO A 286 -2.74 -33.38 -17.85
N GLU A 287 -2.30 -32.11 -17.78
CA GLU A 287 -1.35 -31.63 -16.78
C GLU A 287 -1.89 -31.69 -15.33
N ALA A 288 -3.20 -31.74 -15.15
CA ALA A 288 -3.81 -31.88 -13.84
C ALA A 288 -3.77 -33.31 -13.29
N GLU A 289 -3.30 -34.31 -14.04
CA GLU A 289 -3.29 -35.71 -13.63
C GLU A 289 -2.60 -35.93 -12.28
N THR A 290 -1.45 -35.26 -12.07
CA THR A 290 -0.65 -35.37 -10.83
C THR A 290 -1.04 -34.36 -9.75
N MET A 291 -1.98 -33.43 -10.04
CA MET A 291 -2.34 -32.36 -9.13
C MET A 291 -3.46 -32.77 -8.16
N THR A 292 -3.40 -32.21 -6.94
CA THR A 292 -4.45 -32.31 -5.93
C THR A 292 -4.73 -30.95 -5.30
N LEU A 293 -5.89 -30.81 -4.64
CA LEU A 293 -6.17 -29.65 -3.80
C LEU A 293 -5.22 -29.66 -2.59
N GLU A 294 -4.56 -28.54 -2.35
CA GLU A 294 -3.74 -28.30 -1.16
C GLU A 294 -4.55 -27.56 -0.10
N TRP A 295 -5.34 -26.60 -0.53
CA TRP A 295 -6.16 -25.76 0.34
C TRP A 295 -7.40 -25.25 -0.40
N VAL A 296 -8.49 -25.15 0.32
CA VAL A 296 -9.74 -24.52 -0.12
C VAL A 296 -10.15 -23.49 0.93
N GLY A 297 -10.53 -22.31 0.51
CA GLY A 297 -11.03 -21.28 1.40
C GLY A 297 -12.18 -21.76 2.28
N THR A 298 -12.11 -21.48 3.56
CA THR A 298 -13.16 -21.79 4.54
C THR A 298 -13.89 -20.55 5.05
N ILE A 299 -13.25 -19.41 4.87
CA ILE A 299 -13.78 -18.07 5.15
C ILE A 299 -13.74 -17.27 3.85
N PRO A 300 -14.87 -16.71 3.41
CA PRO A 300 -14.89 -15.91 2.19
C PRO A 300 -14.19 -14.57 2.38
N GLY A 301 -13.43 -14.16 1.36
CA GLY A 301 -12.84 -12.82 1.26
C GLY A 301 -13.93 -11.80 0.96
N LYS A 302 -14.34 -11.04 1.96
CA LYS A 302 -15.42 -10.07 1.84
C LYS A 302 -14.91 -8.77 1.22
N ARG A 303 -15.63 -8.21 0.24
CA ARG A 303 -15.33 -6.92 -0.38
C ARG A 303 -16.16 -5.80 0.20
N GLU A 304 -17.47 -5.91 0.17
CA GLU A 304 -18.38 -4.86 0.60
C GLU A 304 -19.41 -5.38 1.60
N SER A 305 -19.74 -4.51 2.57
CA SER A 305 -20.84 -4.69 3.50
C SER A 305 -21.39 -3.30 3.87
N ARG A 306 -21.50 -2.96 5.14
CA ARG A 306 -21.92 -1.64 5.61
C ARG A 306 -20.82 -0.60 5.33
N ARG A 307 -21.19 0.55 4.80
CA ARG A 307 -20.36 1.76 4.68
C ARG A 307 -20.96 2.81 5.60
N PHE A 308 -20.22 3.20 6.64
CA PHE A 308 -20.76 4.13 7.64
C PHE A 308 -20.65 5.58 7.15
N GLU A 309 -21.51 6.43 7.70
CA GLU A 309 -21.52 7.84 7.39
C GLU A 309 -20.68 8.64 8.39
N GLY A 310 -19.68 9.34 7.88
CA GLY A 310 -18.89 10.36 8.57
C GLY A 310 -19.44 11.77 8.34
N ASP A 311 -18.66 12.77 8.71
CA ASP A 311 -19.01 14.18 8.40
C ASP A 311 -18.74 14.53 6.93
N TYR A 312 -17.98 13.73 6.25
CA TYR A 312 -17.77 13.78 4.80
C TYR A 312 -17.89 12.37 4.22
N MET A 313 -18.48 12.28 3.04
CA MET A 313 -18.52 11.02 2.28
C MET A 313 -17.63 11.18 1.05
N LEU A 314 -16.55 10.40 0.99
CA LEU A 314 -15.64 10.38 -0.15
C LEU A 314 -16.39 9.90 -1.40
N ARG A 315 -16.15 10.55 -2.54
CA ARG A 315 -16.88 10.29 -3.79
C ARG A 315 -15.94 10.21 -5.00
N GLN A 316 -16.48 9.80 -6.15
CA GLN A 316 -15.73 9.66 -7.41
C GLN A 316 -14.90 10.90 -7.76
N GLN A 317 -15.46 12.09 -7.58
CA GLN A 317 -14.79 13.35 -7.94
C GLN A 317 -13.53 13.59 -7.10
N ASP A 318 -13.52 13.18 -5.83
CA ASP A 318 -12.32 13.30 -4.97
C ASP A 318 -11.17 12.47 -5.52
N ILE A 319 -11.49 11.30 -6.10
CA ILE A 319 -10.52 10.38 -6.69
C ILE A 319 -10.02 10.91 -8.05
N VAL A 320 -10.92 11.21 -8.96
CA VAL A 320 -10.59 11.56 -10.35
C VAL A 320 -9.96 12.95 -10.43
N GLU A 321 -10.53 13.92 -9.72
CA GLU A 321 -10.05 15.30 -9.70
C GLU A 321 -8.87 15.47 -8.73
N GLN A 322 -8.55 14.47 -7.91
CA GLN A 322 -7.52 14.51 -6.87
C GLN A 322 -7.71 15.75 -5.98
N ARG A 323 -8.94 15.91 -5.44
CA ARG A 323 -9.28 17.07 -4.58
C ARG A 323 -8.40 17.12 -3.36
N GLU A 324 -7.98 18.32 -3.01
CA GLU A 324 -7.23 18.59 -1.79
C GLU A 324 -8.18 18.79 -0.62
N HIS A 325 -7.77 18.25 0.54
CA HIS A 325 -8.51 18.37 1.78
C HIS A 325 -7.57 18.86 2.88
N ASP A 326 -7.93 19.93 3.56
CA ASP A 326 -7.13 20.49 4.67
C ASP A 326 -6.93 19.47 5.81
N ASP A 327 -7.89 18.56 5.95
CA ASP A 327 -7.88 17.48 6.92
C ASP A 327 -7.43 16.13 6.33
N ALA A 328 -6.64 16.13 5.26
CA ALA A 328 -6.07 14.90 4.68
C ALA A 328 -5.16 14.18 5.69
N VAL A 329 -5.35 12.88 5.88
CA VAL A 329 -4.56 12.05 6.80
C VAL A 329 -4.05 10.76 6.18
N ALA A 330 -4.55 10.40 5.01
CA ALA A 330 -4.16 9.22 4.25
C ALA A 330 -4.36 9.48 2.75
N TYR A 331 -4.01 8.49 1.93
CA TYR A 331 -4.27 8.53 0.49
C TYR A 331 -4.60 7.14 -0.05
N GLY A 332 -5.23 7.11 -1.21
CA GLY A 332 -5.43 5.93 -2.03
C GLY A 332 -4.94 6.17 -3.45
N GLY A 333 -4.87 5.11 -4.24
CA GLY A 333 -4.41 5.17 -5.63
C GLY A 333 -4.82 3.94 -6.43
N TRP A 334 -5.54 2.99 -5.82
CA TRP A 334 -6.18 1.90 -6.54
C TRP A 334 -7.24 2.45 -7.48
N SER A 335 -7.48 1.77 -8.59
CA SER A 335 -8.56 2.10 -9.52
C SER A 335 -9.95 2.04 -8.85
N ILE A 336 -10.92 2.72 -9.44
CA ILE A 336 -12.33 2.46 -9.16
C ILE A 336 -12.67 1.11 -9.82
N ASP A 337 -12.91 0.10 -8.99
CA ASP A 337 -12.96 -1.31 -9.37
C ASP A 337 -14.29 -1.93 -8.92
N LEU A 338 -15.29 -1.82 -9.80
CA LEU A 338 -16.63 -2.35 -9.60
C LEU A 338 -16.77 -3.73 -10.23
N HIS A 339 -17.39 -4.65 -9.51
CA HIS A 339 -17.60 -6.02 -9.91
C HIS A 339 -19.10 -6.28 -10.22
N PRO A 340 -19.45 -7.17 -11.16
CA PRO A 340 -20.84 -7.51 -11.40
C PRO A 340 -21.41 -8.24 -10.17
N ALA A 341 -22.59 -7.83 -9.72
CA ALA A 341 -23.24 -8.41 -8.53
C ALA A 341 -23.51 -9.91 -8.65
N ASP A 342 -23.75 -10.42 -9.86
CA ASP A 342 -23.91 -11.85 -10.14
C ASP A 342 -22.59 -12.64 -10.05
N GLY A 343 -21.46 -11.98 -9.95
CA GLY A 343 -20.14 -12.57 -9.74
C GLY A 343 -19.79 -13.65 -10.78
N VAL A 344 -19.51 -14.87 -10.31
CA VAL A 344 -19.14 -16.03 -11.15
C VAL A 344 -20.25 -16.45 -12.13
N PHE A 345 -21.50 -16.13 -11.82
CA PHE A 345 -22.67 -16.42 -12.66
C PHE A 345 -22.95 -15.33 -13.71
N SER A 346 -22.18 -14.26 -13.73
CA SER A 346 -22.33 -13.18 -14.69
C SER A 346 -21.67 -13.50 -16.04
N GLU A 347 -22.32 -13.17 -17.14
CA GLU A 347 -21.71 -13.17 -18.49
C GLU A 347 -20.75 -11.97 -18.71
N LYS A 348 -20.94 -10.89 -17.92
CA LYS A 348 -20.11 -9.67 -17.98
C LYS A 348 -18.65 -9.96 -17.58
N PRO A 349 -17.67 -9.11 -17.95
CA PRO A 349 -16.31 -9.17 -17.40
C PRO A 349 -16.29 -9.29 -15.87
N GLY A 350 -15.22 -9.81 -15.29
CA GLY A 350 -15.11 -9.99 -13.83
C GLY A 350 -15.07 -8.67 -13.06
N CYS A 351 -14.66 -7.59 -13.71
CA CYS A 351 -14.67 -6.24 -13.13
C CYS A 351 -14.87 -5.18 -14.23
N ASN A 352 -15.29 -3.99 -13.79
CA ASN A 352 -15.34 -2.76 -14.57
C ASN A 352 -14.42 -1.76 -13.86
N GLN A 353 -13.18 -1.67 -14.31
CA GLN A 353 -12.07 -1.06 -13.59
C GLN A 353 -11.49 0.12 -14.36
N TRP A 354 -11.43 1.30 -13.71
CA TRP A 354 -10.92 2.54 -14.28
C TRP A 354 -9.97 3.24 -13.32
N HIS A 355 -8.84 3.72 -13.84
CA HIS A 355 -7.78 4.36 -13.06
C HIS A 355 -7.90 5.87 -13.07
N ALA A 356 -7.54 6.51 -11.96
CA ALA A 356 -7.21 7.94 -11.92
C ALA A 356 -5.76 8.18 -12.38
N LYS A 357 -5.43 9.40 -12.75
CA LYS A 357 -4.07 9.78 -13.22
C LYS A 357 -3.01 9.78 -12.12
N GLY A 358 -3.41 9.79 -10.85
CA GLY A 358 -2.52 9.82 -9.70
C GLY A 358 -3.24 9.41 -8.41
N VAL A 359 -2.57 9.58 -7.28
CA VAL A 359 -3.10 9.30 -5.95
C VAL A 359 -4.05 10.41 -5.49
N TYR A 360 -5.02 10.08 -4.64
CA TYR A 360 -5.98 11.01 -4.06
C TYR A 360 -5.90 11.01 -2.53
N GLN A 361 -6.22 12.14 -1.91
CA GLN A 361 -6.24 12.30 -0.46
C GLN A 361 -7.50 11.68 0.16
N ILE A 362 -7.37 11.17 1.39
CA ILE A 362 -8.48 10.71 2.23
C ILE A 362 -8.56 11.62 3.44
N PRO A 363 -9.68 12.38 3.60
CA PRO A 363 -9.83 13.32 4.69
C PRO A 363 -10.20 12.62 6.01
N TYR A 364 -9.77 13.19 7.12
CA TYR A 364 -10.06 12.72 8.46
C TYR A 364 -11.57 12.59 8.75
N ARG A 365 -12.39 13.48 8.19
CA ARG A 365 -13.85 13.49 8.30
C ARG A 365 -14.55 12.22 7.81
N CYS A 366 -13.86 11.37 7.08
CA CYS A 366 -14.35 10.05 6.65
C CYS A 366 -14.14 8.95 7.69
N LEU A 367 -13.35 9.18 8.75
CA LEU A 367 -12.81 8.15 9.61
C LEU A 367 -13.52 8.02 10.97
N TYR A 368 -14.62 8.71 11.18
CA TYR A 368 -15.42 8.62 12.40
C TYR A 368 -16.91 8.73 12.12
N SER A 369 -17.73 8.19 13.01
CA SER A 369 -19.18 8.19 12.87
C SER A 369 -19.78 9.59 13.05
N LYS A 370 -20.71 9.96 12.18
CA LYS A 370 -21.40 11.26 12.28
C LYS A 370 -22.31 11.38 13.48
N ASN A 371 -22.81 10.26 14.04
CA ASN A 371 -23.81 10.24 15.10
C ASN A 371 -23.42 9.46 16.35
N ILE A 372 -22.34 8.67 16.34
CA ILE A 372 -21.79 8.05 17.55
C ILE A 372 -20.47 8.74 17.88
N LYS A 373 -20.48 9.49 18.99
CA LYS A 373 -19.43 10.48 19.32
C LYS A 373 -18.03 9.90 19.49
N ASN A 374 -17.92 8.69 20.04
CA ASN A 374 -16.65 8.08 20.40
C ASN A 374 -16.27 6.87 19.53
N LEU A 375 -16.79 6.82 18.30
CA LEU A 375 -16.59 5.72 17.37
C LEU A 375 -15.75 6.14 16.15
N PHE A 376 -14.57 5.55 15.98
CA PHE A 376 -13.80 5.57 14.74
C PHE A 376 -14.23 4.46 13.80
N LEU A 377 -14.09 4.70 12.51
CA LEU A 377 -14.44 3.81 11.40
C LEU A 377 -13.17 3.38 10.68
N GLY A 378 -12.75 2.13 10.84
CA GLY A 378 -11.51 1.60 10.29
C GLY A 378 -11.71 0.71 9.06
N GLY A 379 -10.69 0.68 8.20
CA GLY A 379 -10.68 -0.20 7.04
C GLY A 379 -11.71 0.17 5.98
N ARG A 380 -12.46 -0.82 5.52
CA ARG A 380 -13.50 -0.61 4.48
C ARG A 380 -14.80 0.00 5.01
N LEU A 381 -14.88 0.30 6.30
CA LEU A 381 -16.07 0.88 6.95
C LEU A 381 -16.13 2.40 6.88
N ILE A 382 -15.09 3.06 6.35
CA ILE A 382 -15.01 4.51 6.24
C ILE A 382 -16.17 5.09 5.43
N SER A 383 -16.41 6.39 5.61
CA SER A 383 -17.45 7.12 4.91
C SER A 383 -17.07 7.35 3.44
N ALA A 384 -17.63 6.56 2.55
CA ALA A 384 -17.44 6.65 1.12
C ALA A 384 -18.70 6.19 0.36
N THR A 385 -18.96 6.76 -0.82
CA THR A 385 -19.98 6.23 -1.74
C THR A 385 -19.59 4.85 -2.25
N HIS A 386 -20.53 4.11 -2.82
CA HIS A 386 -20.24 2.79 -3.44
C HIS A 386 -19.14 2.90 -4.51
N VAL A 387 -19.16 3.95 -5.33
CA VAL A 387 -18.17 4.18 -6.38
C VAL A 387 -16.79 4.48 -5.79
N ALA A 388 -16.68 5.40 -4.84
CA ALA A 388 -15.41 5.73 -4.21
C ALA A 388 -14.87 4.57 -3.34
N PHE A 389 -15.75 3.84 -2.67
CA PHE A 389 -15.43 2.65 -1.91
C PHE A 389 -14.71 1.59 -2.75
N ALA A 390 -15.09 1.44 -4.03
CA ALA A 390 -14.44 0.52 -4.95
C ALA A 390 -12.92 0.73 -5.07
N SER A 391 -12.42 1.94 -4.78
CA SER A 391 -10.99 2.26 -4.71
C SER A 391 -10.42 2.18 -3.28
N THR A 392 -11.15 2.68 -2.27
CA THR A 392 -10.63 2.81 -0.90
C THR A 392 -10.56 1.48 -0.12
N ARG A 393 -11.30 0.45 -0.55
CA ARG A 393 -11.45 -0.84 0.14
C ARG A 393 -10.21 -1.72 0.18
N VAL A 394 -9.18 -1.41 -0.61
CA VAL A 394 -7.97 -2.25 -0.69
C VAL A 394 -7.13 -2.19 0.58
N MET A 395 -6.47 -3.31 0.90
CA MET A 395 -5.96 -3.54 2.25
C MET A 395 -4.79 -2.64 2.67
N ALA A 396 -3.88 -2.27 1.77
CA ALA A 396 -2.79 -1.35 2.14
C ALA A 396 -3.32 0.07 2.41
N THR A 397 -4.25 0.55 1.59
CA THR A 397 -4.96 1.82 1.84
C THR A 397 -5.74 1.77 3.16
N ALA A 398 -6.45 0.66 3.44
CA ALA A 398 -7.16 0.47 4.70
C ALA A 398 -6.22 0.44 5.92
N ALA A 399 -5.03 -0.16 5.79
CA ALA A 399 -4.00 -0.16 6.81
C ALA A 399 -3.44 1.26 7.07
N HIS A 400 -3.21 2.02 6.01
CA HIS A 400 -2.76 3.40 6.06
C HIS A 400 -3.78 4.32 6.75
N ILE A 401 -5.09 4.11 6.49
CA ILE A 401 -6.19 4.73 7.23
C ILE A 401 -6.15 4.34 8.72
N GLY A 402 -5.88 3.07 9.02
CA GLY A 402 -5.78 2.58 10.39
C GLY A 402 -4.71 3.30 11.21
N GLN A 403 -3.55 3.61 10.61
CA GLN A 403 -2.51 4.42 11.25
C GLN A 403 -3.02 5.80 11.63
N ALA A 404 -3.78 6.45 10.73
CA ALA A 404 -4.36 7.75 11.00
C ALA A 404 -5.34 7.71 12.19
N ILE A 405 -6.14 6.65 12.32
CA ILE A 405 -7.03 6.44 13.46
C ILE A 405 -6.24 6.22 14.75
N GLY A 406 -5.19 5.38 14.72
CA GLY A 406 -4.35 5.15 15.89
C GLY A 406 -3.67 6.43 16.39
N MET A 407 -3.18 7.26 15.47
CA MET A 407 -2.62 8.56 15.79
C MET A 407 -3.67 9.55 16.30
N ALA A 408 -4.88 9.55 15.73
CA ALA A 408 -5.99 10.37 16.19
C ALA A 408 -6.39 10.00 17.64
N ALA A 409 -6.38 8.72 17.98
CA ALA A 409 -6.64 8.28 19.35
C ALA A 409 -5.56 8.79 20.34
N TYR A 410 -4.30 8.84 19.90
CA TYR A 410 -3.22 9.47 20.68
C TYR A 410 -3.48 10.97 20.89
N ILE A 411 -3.79 11.71 19.80
CA ILE A 411 -4.10 13.15 19.91
C ILE A 411 -5.30 13.37 20.84
N ALA A 412 -6.34 12.55 20.73
CA ALA A 412 -7.52 12.62 21.61
C ALA A 412 -7.14 12.44 23.09
N LYS A 413 -6.27 11.48 23.38
CA LYS A 413 -5.76 11.23 24.74
C LYS A 413 -4.96 12.43 25.27
N GLU A 414 -3.99 12.94 24.51
CA GLU A 414 -3.14 14.07 24.88
C GLU A 414 -3.95 15.36 25.15
N LYS A 415 -5.06 15.51 24.46
CA LYS A 415 -5.98 16.65 24.62
C LYS A 415 -7.15 16.33 25.59
N GLN A 416 -6.95 15.46 26.58
CA GLN A 416 -7.89 15.10 27.64
C GLN A 416 -9.14 14.32 27.15
N TYR A 417 -8.92 13.30 26.30
CA TYR A 417 -9.96 12.40 25.78
C TYR A 417 -11.05 13.10 24.99
N LEU A 418 -10.65 13.86 23.98
CA LEU A 418 -11.57 14.42 22.98
C LEU A 418 -12.31 13.30 22.24
N TYR A 419 -13.50 13.60 21.78
CA TYR A 419 -14.15 12.74 20.78
C TYR A 419 -13.49 12.91 19.40
N PRO A 420 -13.58 11.89 18.51
CA PRO A 420 -13.01 11.98 17.15
C PRO A 420 -13.30 13.28 16.41
N ARG A 421 -14.57 13.73 16.38
CA ARG A 421 -14.98 14.99 15.73
C ARG A 421 -14.30 16.22 16.33
N ASP A 422 -14.01 16.21 17.63
CA ASP A 422 -13.39 17.35 18.32
C ASP A 422 -11.99 17.66 17.81
N ILE A 423 -11.25 16.64 17.30
CA ILE A 423 -9.93 16.86 16.70
C ILE A 423 -10.04 17.83 15.53
N LEU A 424 -11.06 17.69 14.69
CA LEU A 424 -11.32 18.62 13.60
C LEU A 424 -11.87 19.96 14.11
N THR A 425 -12.96 19.93 14.91
CA THR A 425 -13.68 21.14 15.27
C THR A 425 -12.92 22.06 16.22
N LYS A 426 -11.96 21.51 16.96
CA LYS A 426 -11.07 22.28 17.85
C LYS A 426 -9.70 22.59 17.24
N GLY A 427 -9.49 22.27 15.95
CA GLY A 427 -8.31 22.68 15.20
C GLY A 427 -7.05 21.83 15.46
N PHE A 428 -7.16 20.58 15.89
CA PHE A 428 -6.02 19.69 16.15
C PHE A 428 -5.62 18.79 14.98
N VAL A 429 -6.21 19.00 13.79
CA VAL A 429 -5.82 18.27 12.58
C VAL A 429 -4.35 18.51 12.20
N PRO A 430 -3.79 19.73 12.27
CA PRO A 430 -2.37 19.94 12.03
C PRO A 430 -1.47 19.15 12.98
N ASP A 431 -1.82 19.01 14.27
CA ASP A 431 -1.08 18.17 15.22
C ASP A 431 -1.11 16.71 14.79
N LEU A 432 -2.28 16.21 14.35
CA LEU A 432 -2.46 14.86 13.84
C LEU A 432 -1.61 14.60 12.58
N GLN A 433 -1.66 15.50 11.60
CA GLN A 433 -0.86 15.42 10.37
C GLN A 433 0.63 15.44 10.68
N HIS A 434 1.07 16.34 11.56
CA HIS A 434 2.47 16.45 12.00
C HIS A 434 2.97 15.12 12.60
N GLU A 435 2.23 14.54 13.54
CA GLU A 435 2.62 13.28 14.18
C GLU A 435 2.61 12.09 13.22
N LEU A 436 1.67 12.07 12.25
CA LEU A 436 1.65 11.06 11.18
C LEU A 436 2.91 11.15 10.31
N LEU A 437 3.25 12.33 9.82
CA LEU A 437 4.45 12.56 9.02
C LEU A 437 5.72 12.15 9.78
N LYS A 438 5.80 12.39 11.09
CA LYS A 438 6.93 11.97 11.93
C LYS A 438 7.12 10.46 11.99
N THR A 439 6.07 9.68 11.79
CA THR A 439 6.10 8.22 11.85
C THR A 439 6.26 7.55 10.49
N GLY A 440 6.58 8.31 9.46
CA GLY A 440 6.78 7.77 8.12
C GLY A 440 5.50 7.67 7.28
N GLN A 441 4.35 8.12 7.79
CA GLN A 441 3.12 8.18 7.01
C GLN A 441 3.16 9.34 6.03
N HIS A 442 3.27 9.04 4.74
CA HIS A 442 3.18 10.06 3.71
C HIS A 442 1.74 10.54 3.54
N ILE A 443 1.55 11.85 3.42
CA ILE A 443 0.29 12.48 3.05
C ILE A 443 0.61 13.37 1.84
N PRO A 444 0.02 13.11 0.65
CA PRO A 444 0.33 13.86 -0.56
C PRO A 444 0.20 15.37 -0.35
N LYS A 445 1.21 16.12 -0.82
CA LYS A 445 1.34 17.59 -0.73
C LYS A 445 1.64 18.13 0.67
N LEU A 446 1.66 17.31 1.72
CA LEU A 446 2.11 17.73 3.03
C LEU A 446 3.59 17.40 3.23
N VAL A 447 4.28 18.32 3.90
CA VAL A 447 5.71 18.26 4.19
C VAL A 447 5.88 18.41 5.71
N LEU A 448 6.69 17.54 6.31
CA LEU A 448 6.99 17.64 7.72
C LEU A 448 7.83 18.90 7.99
N GLN A 449 7.30 19.76 8.86
CA GLN A 449 8.03 20.86 9.46
C GLN A 449 8.08 20.61 10.97
N ASP A 450 9.26 20.32 11.52
CA ASP A 450 9.42 20.00 12.93
C ASP A 450 10.49 20.87 13.56
N GLU A 451 10.08 21.89 14.31
CA GLU A 451 10.99 22.81 15.02
C GLU A 451 11.80 22.11 16.12
N LYS A 452 11.39 20.93 16.57
CA LYS A 452 12.11 20.13 17.55
C LYS A 452 13.21 19.28 16.94
N ASP A 453 13.24 19.15 15.61
CA ASP A 453 14.29 18.44 14.91
C ASP A 453 15.56 19.28 14.88
N LEU A 454 16.55 18.91 15.67
CA LEU A 454 17.83 19.61 15.80
C LEU A 454 18.61 19.68 14.47
N VAL A 455 18.36 18.75 13.54
CA VAL A 455 19.01 18.74 12.22
C VAL A 455 18.60 19.95 11.37
N GLN A 456 17.40 20.50 11.57
CA GLN A 456 16.92 21.65 10.80
C GLN A 456 17.81 22.89 10.96
N GLN A 457 18.46 23.05 12.11
CA GLN A 457 19.34 24.17 12.45
C GLN A 457 20.84 23.86 12.22
N ALA A 458 21.19 22.62 11.87
CA ALA A 458 22.56 22.18 11.70
C ALA A 458 23.13 22.57 10.33
N ALA A 459 24.44 22.77 10.25
CA ALA A 459 25.18 22.77 8.99
C ALA A 459 25.39 21.32 8.51
N LEU A 460 25.23 21.10 7.21
CA LEU A 460 25.34 19.78 6.60
C LEU A 460 26.51 19.75 5.61
N THR A 461 27.31 18.69 5.67
CA THR A 461 28.31 18.36 4.64
C THR A 461 28.29 16.86 4.36
N ALA A 462 28.71 16.47 3.18
CA ALA A 462 28.88 15.08 2.80
C ALA A 462 30.23 14.88 2.13
N SER A 463 30.76 13.65 2.19
CA SER A 463 32.00 13.29 1.50
C SER A 463 31.86 13.40 -0.01
N SER A 464 30.64 13.11 -0.52
CA SER A 464 30.29 13.22 -1.94
C SER A 464 28.78 13.39 -2.11
N SER A 465 28.36 13.80 -3.34
CA SER A 465 26.99 13.76 -3.80
C SER A 465 26.96 13.23 -5.23
N PHE A 466 25.99 12.39 -5.55
CA PHE A 466 25.84 11.84 -6.89
C PHE A 466 25.46 12.90 -7.90
N GLU A 467 26.16 12.91 -9.03
CA GLU A 467 25.86 13.73 -10.18
C GLU A 467 25.37 12.84 -11.32
N LEU A 468 24.17 13.06 -11.81
CA LEU A 468 23.64 12.31 -12.95
C LEU A 468 24.17 12.94 -14.25
N ALA A 469 25.42 12.63 -14.56
CA ALA A 469 26.10 13.02 -15.79
C ALA A 469 26.03 11.93 -16.86
N ALA A 470 26.16 10.66 -16.47
CA ALA A 470 26.14 9.54 -17.38
C ALA A 470 25.74 8.23 -16.71
N PHE A 471 25.16 7.34 -17.50
CA PHE A 471 24.99 5.92 -17.21
C PHE A 471 25.67 5.09 -18.31
N ASP A 472 26.43 4.08 -17.92
CA ASP A 472 27.13 3.20 -18.84
C ASP A 472 26.18 2.28 -19.64
N ALA A 473 26.59 1.92 -20.85
CA ALA A 473 25.85 1.05 -21.76
C ALA A 473 26.25 -0.41 -21.52
N ASP A 474 25.59 -1.08 -20.56
CA ASP A 474 25.90 -2.46 -20.18
C ASP A 474 25.27 -3.50 -21.10
N PHE A 475 24.04 -3.27 -21.56
CA PHE A 475 23.31 -4.22 -22.40
C PHE A 475 22.22 -3.57 -23.26
N ALA A 476 21.97 -4.18 -24.42
CA ALA A 476 20.99 -3.64 -25.38
C ALA A 476 19.55 -3.86 -24.92
N LEU A 477 18.70 -2.89 -25.23
CA LEU A 477 17.24 -2.92 -25.07
C LEU A 477 16.59 -2.75 -26.44
N PRO A 478 16.07 -3.82 -27.08
CA PRO A 478 15.22 -3.68 -28.26
C PRO A 478 13.96 -2.84 -27.94
N ILE A 479 13.64 -1.87 -28.80
CA ILE A 479 12.47 -1.01 -28.59
C ILE A 479 11.21 -1.67 -29.21
N ASP A 480 10.86 -2.86 -28.72
CA ASP A 480 9.65 -3.58 -29.14
C ASP A 480 8.38 -3.01 -28.51
N THR A 481 8.53 -2.17 -27.49
CA THR A 481 7.49 -1.36 -26.88
C THR A 481 8.05 0.04 -26.58
N ALA A 482 7.19 1.05 -26.47
CA ALA A 482 7.65 2.39 -26.11
C ALA A 482 8.22 2.41 -24.69
N VAL A 483 9.34 3.11 -24.53
CA VAL A 483 10.06 3.24 -23.24
C VAL A 483 10.31 4.70 -22.93
N ALA A 484 10.23 5.07 -21.67
CA ALA A 484 10.54 6.39 -21.17
C ALA A 484 11.55 6.33 -20.03
N GLN A 485 12.59 7.17 -20.05
CA GLN A 485 13.42 7.47 -18.90
C GLN A 485 12.79 8.63 -18.13
N MET A 486 12.49 8.42 -16.86
CA MET A 486 12.03 9.49 -15.97
C MET A 486 13.25 10.21 -15.38
N LEU A 487 13.26 11.54 -15.51
CA LEU A 487 14.32 12.42 -15.04
C LEU A 487 13.74 13.56 -14.20
N PRO A 488 14.26 13.82 -12.98
CA PRO A 488 13.86 14.97 -12.17
C PRO A 488 14.48 16.25 -12.75
N LEU A 489 13.67 17.12 -13.29
CA LEU A 489 14.12 18.37 -13.87
C LEU A 489 13.60 19.58 -13.08
N GLU A 490 14.44 20.61 -12.97
CA GLU A 490 14.03 21.91 -12.45
C GLU A 490 13.24 22.70 -13.50
N ALA A 491 12.52 23.73 -13.07
CA ALA A 491 11.86 24.67 -13.99
C ALA A 491 12.91 25.33 -14.90
N GLY A 492 12.61 25.49 -16.19
CA GLY A 492 13.49 26.13 -17.15
C GLY A 492 14.06 25.18 -18.19
N SER A 493 15.29 25.43 -18.65
CA SER A 493 15.89 24.71 -19.77
C SER A 493 16.13 23.23 -19.48
N VAL A 494 15.88 22.40 -20.47
CA VAL A 494 16.18 20.97 -20.43
C VAL A 494 17.65 20.77 -20.86
N PRO A 495 18.45 19.96 -20.14
CA PRO A 495 19.81 19.66 -20.54
C PRO A 495 19.86 18.88 -21.86
N ASP A 496 21.00 18.93 -22.54
CA ASP A 496 21.27 18.04 -23.67
C ASP A 496 21.40 16.59 -23.17
N ILE A 497 20.74 15.66 -23.89
CA ILE A 497 20.78 14.25 -23.53
C ILE A 497 21.33 13.46 -24.72
N THR A 498 22.36 12.67 -24.50
CA THR A 498 22.91 11.79 -25.52
C THR A 498 22.58 10.35 -25.18
N VAL A 499 21.97 9.63 -26.09
CA VAL A 499 21.70 8.20 -26.00
C VAL A 499 22.51 7.43 -27.04
N GLU A 500 22.84 6.19 -26.71
CA GLU A 500 23.47 5.28 -27.65
C GLU A 500 22.41 4.37 -28.27
N VAL A 501 22.43 4.23 -29.59
CA VAL A 501 21.49 3.41 -30.36
C VAL A 501 22.22 2.42 -31.25
N ASP A 502 21.65 1.23 -31.41
CA ASP A 502 22.04 0.25 -32.43
C ASP A 502 20.92 0.11 -33.45
N VAL A 503 21.23 0.39 -34.71
CA VAL A 503 20.29 0.52 -35.82
C VAL A 503 20.50 -0.65 -36.79
N LYS A 504 19.51 -1.53 -36.91
CA LYS A 504 19.58 -2.74 -37.76
C LYS A 504 19.44 -2.40 -39.24
N GLU A 505 18.65 -1.39 -39.59
CA GLU A 505 18.37 -0.89 -40.92
C GLU A 505 18.03 0.60 -40.87
N ASP A 506 18.19 1.33 -42.00
CA ASP A 506 17.91 2.75 -42.04
C ASP A 506 16.47 3.05 -41.61
N THR A 507 16.32 3.93 -40.63
CA THR A 507 15.05 4.24 -39.97
C THR A 507 15.07 5.64 -39.37
N SER A 508 14.08 5.96 -38.52
CA SER A 508 14.08 7.19 -37.73
C SER A 508 13.83 6.87 -36.23
N LEU A 509 14.50 7.61 -35.35
CA LEU A 509 14.24 7.62 -33.91
C LEU A 509 13.20 8.69 -33.61
N GLN A 510 12.03 8.27 -33.10
CA GLN A 510 10.99 9.17 -32.64
C GLN A 510 11.14 9.36 -31.13
N VAL A 511 11.31 10.60 -30.69
CA VAL A 511 11.51 10.96 -29.28
C VAL A 511 10.52 12.04 -28.90
N GLU A 512 9.92 11.90 -27.72
CA GLU A 512 9.09 12.94 -27.12
C GLU A 512 9.61 13.29 -25.73
N LEU A 513 9.67 14.59 -25.44
CA LEU A 513 9.82 15.09 -24.10
C LEU A 513 8.40 15.34 -23.55
N ARG A 514 8.03 14.62 -22.49
CA ARG A 514 6.71 14.73 -21.87
C ARG A 514 6.82 15.09 -20.40
N THR A 515 5.74 15.60 -19.81
CA THR A 515 5.57 15.80 -18.38
C THR A 515 4.12 15.53 -17.99
N SER A 516 3.82 15.58 -16.70
CA SER A 516 2.43 15.48 -16.21
C SER A 516 1.78 16.86 -16.14
N SER A 517 0.48 16.92 -16.41
CA SER A 517 -0.34 18.13 -16.25
C SER A 517 -0.53 18.57 -14.79
N ARG A 518 -0.14 17.73 -13.83
CA ARG A 518 -0.16 18.01 -12.39
C ARG A 518 1.17 17.62 -11.76
N ALA A 519 1.81 18.55 -11.06
CA ALA A 519 3.01 18.27 -10.27
C ALA A 519 2.73 17.14 -9.25
N GLY A 520 3.65 16.20 -9.12
CA GLY A 520 3.52 15.03 -8.24
C GLY A 520 2.71 13.87 -8.84
N ASN A 521 2.11 14.01 -10.03
CA ASN A 521 1.62 12.89 -10.82
C ASN A 521 2.71 12.38 -11.78
N TYR A 522 2.56 11.12 -12.19
CA TYR A 522 3.50 10.45 -13.10
C TYR A 522 2.79 9.92 -14.36
N THR A 523 1.69 10.56 -14.75
CA THR A 523 1.01 10.34 -16.02
C THR A 523 1.55 11.36 -17.02
N PRO A 524 2.32 10.94 -18.05
CA PRO A 524 2.94 11.87 -19.01
C PRO A 524 1.94 12.31 -20.06
N ASP A 525 0.95 13.12 -19.69
CA ASP A 525 -0.16 13.56 -20.52
C ASP A 525 0.07 14.91 -21.24
N VAL A 526 1.21 15.54 -20.99
CA VAL A 526 1.62 16.79 -21.65
C VAL A 526 2.89 16.53 -22.47
N THR A 527 2.81 16.65 -23.79
CA THR A 527 3.98 16.62 -24.67
C THR A 527 4.53 18.04 -24.84
N LEU A 528 5.79 18.23 -24.43
CA LEU A 528 6.50 19.51 -24.54
C LEU A 528 7.16 19.67 -25.91
N GLU A 529 7.82 18.63 -26.43
CA GLU A 529 8.49 18.66 -27.73
C GLU A 529 8.55 17.26 -28.33
N ILE A 530 8.52 17.19 -29.67
CA ILE A 530 8.64 15.95 -30.47
C ILE A 530 9.81 16.11 -31.43
N GLN A 531 10.68 15.10 -31.51
CA GLN A 531 11.78 15.04 -32.46
C GLN A 531 11.73 13.75 -33.27
N SER A 532 12.06 13.86 -34.56
CA SER A 532 12.23 12.73 -35.48
C SER A 532 13.63 12.79 -36.10
N ILE A 533 14.48 11.83 -35.74
CA ILE A 533 15.90 11.84 -36.10
C ILE A 533 16.15 10.70 -37.07
N PRO A 534 16.51 10.99 -38.36
CA PRO A 534 16.86 9.95 -39.32
C PRO A 534 18.16 9.27 -38.93
N LEU A 535 18.17 7.95 -38.95
CA LEU A 535 19.31 7.13 -38.55
C LEU A 535 19.63 6.12 -39.64
N ALA A 536 20.88 6.10 -40.10
CA ALA A 536 21.39 5.05 -40.97
C ALA A 536 21.82 3.84 -40.12
N LYS A 537 21.87 2.65 -40.68
CA LYS A 537 22.31 1.39 -40.09
C LYS A 537 23.65 1.55 -39.34
N GLY A 538 23.74 0.91 -38.16
CA GLY A 538 24.96 0.84 -37.33
C GLY A 538 24.79 1.46 -35.96
N ARG A 539 25.77 1.24 -35.10
CA ARG A 539 25.80 1.76 -33.71
C ARG A 539 26.32 3.17 -33.68
N ARG A 540 25.65 4.07 -32.95
CA ARG A 540 26.00 5.48 -32.83
C ARG A 540 25.44 6.15 -31.60
N LYS A 541 26.05 7.29 -31.24
CA LYS A 541 25.49 8.21 -30.24
C LYS A 541 24.59 9.24 -30.94
N VAL A 542 23.45 9.53 -30.31
CA VAL A 542 22.45 10.50 -30.79
C VAL A 542 22.27 11.54 -29.69
N LYS A 543 22.57 12.79 -30.02
CA LYS A 543 22.35 13.94 -29.13
C LYS A 543 20.94 14.46 -29.33
N LEU A 544 20.23 14.64 -28.24
CA LEU A 544 18.88 15.20 -28.16
C LEU A 544 19.01 16.56 -27.46
N SER A 545 18.72 17.64 -28.17
CA SER A 545 18.70 19.00 -27.63
C SER A 545 17.30 19.55 -27.76
N PHE A 546 16.69 19.93 -26.65
CA PHE A 546 15.30 20.40 -26.61
C PHE A 546 15.26 21.93 -26.48
N SER A 547 14.37 22.54 -27.27
CA SER A 547 14.05 23.98 -27.17
C SER A 547 12.95 24.24 -26.14
N ALA A 548 12.16 23.23 -25.82
CA ALA A 548 11.13 23.27 -24.81
C ALA A 548 11.73 23.48 -23.40
N THR A 549 10.92 24.07 -22.52
CA THR A 549 11.28 24.30 -21.12
C THR A 549 10.31 23.57 -20.21
N MET A 550 10.81 23.13 -19.04
CA MET A 550 9.95 22.61 -17.99
C MET A 550 9.18 23.78 -17.34
N PRO A 551 7.86 23.68 -17.20
CA PRO A 551 7.05 24.75 -16.59
C PRO A 551 7.30 24.91 -15.09
N GLU A 552 7.62 23.82 -14.42
CA GLU A 552 7.91 23.75 -12.99
C GLU A 552 8.83 22.55 -12.69
N ARG A 553 9.31 22.45 -11.46
CA ARG A 553 10.08 21.31 -10.98
C ARG A 553 9.20 20.07 -10.95
N ALA A 554 9.51 19.09 -11.80
CA ALA A 554 8.76 17.84 -11.93
C ALA A 554 9.59 16.77 -12.63
N TYR A 555 9.04 15.54 -12.67
CA TYR A 555 9.61 14.50 -13.52
C TYR A 555 9.25 14.75 -15.00
N ALA A 556 10.27 14.79 -15.84
CA ALA A 556 10.13 14.69 -17.28
C ALA A 556 10.25 13.23 -17.73
N PHE A 557 9.55 12.89 -18.80
CA PHE A 557 9.58 11.59 -19.45
C PHE A 557 10.25 11.74 -20.81
N LEU A 558 11.50 11.30 -20.93
CA LEU A 558 12.19 11.17 -22.21
C LEU A 558 11.70 9.87 -22.88
N THR A 559 10.75 10.00 -23.76
CA THR A 559 9.99 8.88 -24.33
C THR A 559 10.50 8.51 -25.70
N PHE A 560 10.79 7.24 -25.92
CA PHE A 560 11.19 6.66 -27.20
C PHE A 560 10.06 5.77 -27.72
N HIS A 561 9.60 6.03 -28.92
CA HIS A 561 8.54 5.27 -29.56
C HIS A 561 9.02 3.89 -29.98
N LYS A 562 8.10 2.94 -30.00
CA LYS A 562 8.34 1.58 -30.49
C LYS A 562 8.95 1.61 -31.89
N ASN A 563 10.09 0.91 -32.06
CA ASN A 563 10.74 0.70 -33.37
C ASN A 563 11.60 -0.56 -33.31
N SER A 564 11.17 -1.64 -33.96
CA SER A 564 11.85 -2.94 -33.96
C SER A 564 13.20 -2.95 -34.66
N ALA A 565 13.48 -1.93 -35.50
CA ALA A 565 14.78 -1.74 -36.13
C ALA A 565 15.82 -1.10 -35.19
N LEU A 566 15.44 -0.67 -33.99
CA LEU A 566 16.29 0.04 -33.02
C LEU A 566 16.43 -0.73 -31.75
N SER A 567 17.64 -0.63 -31.15
CA SER A 567 17.89 -0.93 -29.74
C SER A 567 18.51 0.29 -29.08
N LEU A 568 18.02 0.63 -27.88
CA LEU A 568 18.71 1.48 -26.93
C LEU A 568 19.64 0.62 -26.07
N PHE A 569 20.34 1.24 -25.13
CA PHE A 569 21.13 0.54 -24.15
C PHE A 569 20.62 0.84 -22.73
N ARG A 570 20.80 -0.10 -21.82
CA ARG A 570 20.48 0.01 -20.39
C ARG A 570 21.76 -0.09 -19.55
N THR A 571 21.70 0.49 -18.36
CA THR A 571 22.73 0.38 -17.35
C THR A 571 22.31 -0.56 -16.22
N ARG A 572 23.27 -1.16 -15.51
CA ARG A 572 23.03 -1.84 -14.24
C ARG A 572 22.88 -0.89 -13.05
N THR A 573 23.34 0.33 -13.21
CA THR A 573 23.29 1.32 -12.13
C THR A 573 21.85 1.74 -11.85
N ARG A 574 21.46 1.63 -10.59
CA ARG A 574 20.16 2.04 -10.07
C ARG A 574 20.35 3.16 -9.07
N VAL A 575 19.60 4.23 -9.20
CA VAL A 575 19.70 5.40 -8.33
C VAL A 575 18.32 5.72 -7.77
N THR A 576 18.25 6.03 -6.49
CA THR A 576 17.03 6.47 -5.81
C THR A 576 16.33 7.56 -6.60
N GLY A 577 15.04 7.39 -6.89
CA GLY A 577 14.25 8.38 -7.62
C GLY A 577 14.50 8.44 -9.13
N ILE A 578 15.27 7.51 -9.72
CA ILE A 578 15.49 7.43 -11.17
C ILE A 578 15.01 6.06 -11.66
N LEU A 579 14.12 6.04 -12.65
CA LEU A 579 13.61 4.80 -13.22
C LEU A 579 13.15 4.95 -14.66
N THR A 580 13.00 3.80 -15.35
CA THR A 580 12.37 3.69 -16.65
C THR A 580 10.92 3.21 -16.52
N ALA A 581 10.07 3.73 -17.38
CA ALA A 581 8.69 3.29 -17.54
C ALA A 581 8.44 2.83 -18.99
N PHE A 582 7.53 1.90 -19.15
CA PHE A 582 7.19 1.29 -20.43
C PHE A 582 5.69 1.37 -20.66
N ASN A 583 5.29 1.54 -21.89
CA ASN A 583 3.88 1.42 -22.30
C ASN A 583 3.50 -0.07 -22.41
N LEU A 584 3.54 -0.79 -21.27
CA LEU A 584 3.24 -2.22 -21.19
C LEU A 584 1.77 -2.48 -20.89
N ILE A 585 1.29 -3.62 -21.39
CA ILE A 585 -0.04 -4.14 -21.07
C ILE A 585 0.06 -4.97 -19.78
N ASN A 586 -0.79 -4.65 -18.81
CA ASN A 586 -0.96 -5.43 -17.59
C ASN A 586 -2.46 -5.72 -17.36
N LYS A 587 -2.92 -6.88 -17.88
CA LYS A 587 -4.34 -7.25 -17.83
C LYS A 587 -4.85 -7.48 -16.39
N ALA A 588 -3.98 -7.75 -15.43
CA ALA A 588 -4.37 -7.97 -14.03
C ALA A 588 -5.01 -6.73 -13.39
N VAL A 589 -4.76 -5.54 -13.94
CA VAL A 589 -5.31 -4.25 -13.48
C VAL A 589 -6.01 -3.50 -14.61
N SER A 590 -6.56 -4.21 -15.60
CA SER A 590 -7.25 -3.61 -16.75
C SER A 590 -6.42 -2.57 -17.52
N ASN A 591 -5.10 -2.65 -17.45
CA ASN A 591 -4.19 -1.82 -18.22
C ASN A 591 -3.95 -2.48 -19.61
N PHE A 592 -4.43 -1.83 -20.66
CA PHE A 592 -4.24 -2.23 -22.06
C PHE A 592 -3.30 -1.28 -22.83
N GLY A 593 -2.37 -0.62 -22.13
CA GLY A 593 -1.47 0.41 -22.67
C GLY A 593 -2.09 1.80 -22.70
N LYS A 594 -3.39 1.90 -22.84
CA LYS A 594 -4.20 3.12 -22.78
C LYS A 594 -5.58 2.78 -22.24
N GLN A 595 -6.14 3.67 -21.40
CA GLN A 595 -7.56 3.60 -21.09
C GLN A 595 -8.32 4.65 -21.89
N THR A 596 -9.51 4.27 -22.37
CA THR A 596 -10.42 5.13 -23.12
C THR A 596 -11.83 4.90 -22.55
N PRO A 597 -12.16 5.53 -21.43
CA PRO A 597 -13.46 5.35 -20.80
C PRO A 597 -14.58 5.92 -21.66
N PRO A 598 -15.82 5.42 -21.52
CA PRO A 598 -17.00 6.07 -22.07
C PRO A 598 -17.13 7.52 -21.53
N GLU A 599 -17.65 8.44 -22.33
CA GLU A 599 -17.73 9.87 -21.97
C GLU A 599 -18.63 10.15 -20.77
N ASP A 600 -19.62 9.29 -20.53
CA ASP A 600 -20.67 9.48 -19.52
C ASP A 600 -20.30 8.98 -18.12
N ILE A 601 -19.15 8.28 -17.94
CA ILE A 601 -18.76 7.73 -16.63
C ILE A 601 -17.83 8.63 -15.82
N GLY A 602 -17.41 9.77 -16.34
CA GLY A 602 -16.60 10.76 -15.62
C GLY A 602 -15.17 10.34 -15.29
N MET A 603 -14.61 9.43 -16.08
CA MET A 603 -13.20 9.00 -15.98
C MET A 603 -12.39 9.64 -17.09
N GLU A 604 -11.07 9.76 -16.89
CA GLU A 604 -10.17 10.38 -17.87
C GLU A 604 -9.49 9.34 -18.77
N ALA A 605 -9.25 9.73 -20.04
CA ALA A 605 -8.45 8.94 -20.97
C ALA A 605 -6.96 9.28 -20.82
N PHE A 606 -6.08 8.28 -20.73
CA PHE A 606 -4.62 8.46 -20.69
C PHE A 606 -3.87 7.17 -21.02
N GLU A 607 -2.59 7.29 -21.28
CA GLU A 607 -1.68 6.16 -21.51
C GLU A 607 -1.08 5.68 -20.17
N PHE A 608 -0.85 4.36 -20.09
CA PHE A 608 -0.16 3.75 -18.97
C PHE A 608 1.34 3.66 -19.25
N TRP A 609 2.15 4.15 -18.28
CA TRP A 609 3.59 4.10 -18.30
C TRP A 609 4.08 3.47 -17.00
N CYS A 610 4.48 2.21 -17.08
CA CYS A 610 4.72 1.38 -15.91
C CYS A 610 6.17 0.87 -15.90
N PRO A 611 6.83 0.73 -14.74
CA PRO A 611 8.15 0.12 -14.67
C PRO A 611 8.07 -1.38 -14.91
N GLN A 612 9.18 -1.99 -15.27
CA GLN A 612 9.32 -3.44 -15.24
C GLN A 612 9.38 -3.92 -13.79
N ARG A 613 8.87 -5.14 -13.51
CA ARG A 613 9.04 -5.78 -12.20
C ARG A 613 10.51 -5.99 -11.88
N ARG A 614 10.87 -5.84 -10.62
CA ARG A 614 12.22 -6.17 -10.16
C ARG A 614 12.52 -7.67 -10.37
N PRO A 615 13.77 -8.05 -10.68
CA PRO A 615 14.97 -7.18 -10.75
C PRO A 615 15.20 -6.46 -12.09
N ASP A 616 14.31 -6.57 -13.09
CA ASP A 616 14.54 -6.11 -14.47
C ASP A 616 14.43 -4.58 -14.70
N GLY A 617 14.02 -3.81 -13.71
CA GLY A 617 13.86 -2.36 -13.79
C GLY A 617 15.20 -1.62 -13.85
N HIS A 618 15.83 -1.52 -15.03
CA HIS A 618 17.10 -0.84 -15.24
C HIS A 618 16.91 0.49 -15.95
N ASN A 619 17.73 1.50 -15.61
CA ASN A 619 17.75 2.78 -16.29
C ASN A 619 18.31 2.68 -17.71
N LEU A 620 17.97 3.64 -18.59
CA LEU A 620 18.60 3.77 -19.89
C LEU A 620 20.04 4.30 -19.71
N ALA A 621 20.94 3.79 -20.54
CA ALA A 621 22.27 4.36 -20.70
C ALA A 621 22.18 5.70 -21.43
N LEU A 622 22.66 6.77 -20.82
CA LEU A 622 22.55 8.12 -21.34
C LEU A 622 23.68 9.00 -20.80
N GLN A 623 23.92 10.14 -21.47
CA GLN A 623 24.81 11.22 -21.00
C GLN A 623 23.97 12.50 -20.94
N ILE A 624 24.12 13.28 -19.89
CA ILE A 624 23.37 14.52 -19.65
C ILE A 624 24.35 15.67 -19.46
N GLU A 625 24.17 16.75 -20.18
CA GLU A 625 25.02 17.94 -20.12
C GLU A 625 24.19 19.23 -20.14
N PRO A 626 24.26 20.06 -19.09
CA PRO A 626 25.01 19.85 -17.85
C PRO A 626 24.40 18.72 -17.01
N ALA A 627 25.21 18.10 -16.14
CA ALA A 627 24.77 17.04 -15.24
C ALA A 627 23.62 17.50 -14.33
N LEU A 628 22.72 16.58 -13.96
CA LEU A 628 21.68 16.85 -12.96
C LEU A 628 22.22 16.59 -11.55
N THR A 629 21.94 17.50 -10.62
CA THR A 629 22.45 17.48 -9.24
C THR A 629 21.34 17.53 -8.19
N PRO A 630 20.26 16.72 -8.27
CA PRO A 630 19.15 16.78 -7.33
C PRO A 630 19.40 15.99 -6.02
N PHE A 631 20.63 15.51 -5.80
CA PHE A 631 20.97 14.54 -4.75
C PHE A 631 21.86 15.13 -3.64
N GLY A 632 21.85 16.44 -3.48
CA GLY A 632 22.66 17.13 -2.49
C GLY A 632 22.27 16.82 -1.05
N VAL A 633 23.16 17.10 -0.12
CA VAL A 633 23.00 16.80 1.31
C VAL A 633 21.82 17.52 1.94
N GLU A 634 21.43 18.67 1.43
CA GLU A 634 20.27 19.46 1.87
C GLU A 634 18.93 18.70 1.73
N GLN A 635 18.88 17.68 0.88
CA GLN A 635 17.68 16.88 0.66
C GLN A 635 17.20 16.18 1.93
N ILE A 636 18.09 15.87 2.89
CA ILE A 636 17.70 15.22 4.14
C ILE A 636 16.84 16.10 5.07
N LYS A 637 16.77 17.42 4.80
CA LYS A 637 15.96 18.39 5.57
C LYS A 637 14.60 18.69 4.94
N THR A 638 14.29 18.14 3.76
CA THR A 638 13.07 18.51 3.01
C THR A 638 11.78 18.11 3.72
N GLY A 639 11.82 17.23 4.73
CA GLY A 639 10.65 16.72 5.41
C GLY A 639 9.83 15.74 4.57
N VAL A 640 10.38 15.27 3.44
CA VAL A 640 9.79 14.25 2.54
C VAL A 640 10.77 13.10 2.43
N TYR A 641 10.30 11.89 2.63
CA TYR A 641 11.15 10.68 2.68
C TYR A 641 10.77 9.66 1.60
N ARG A 642 10.49 10.17 0.41
CA ARG A 642 10.33 9.42 -0.85
C ARG A 642 10.44 10.38 -2.04
N PRO A 643 10.67 9.87 -3.25
CA PRO A 643 10.52 10.68 -4.45
C PRO A 643 9.09 11.22 -4.60
N THR A 644 8.99 12.50 -4.99
CA THR A 644 7.72 13.19 -5.29
C THR A 644 7.88 14.00 -6.58
N THR A 645 8.09 15.33 -6.51
CA THR A 645 8.49 16.15 -7.66
C THR A 645 9.99 16.12 -7.91
N ALA A 646 10.74 15.53 -6.97
CA ALA A 646 12.19 15.32 -7.00
C ALA A 646 12.53 14.03 -6.23
N PRO A 647 13.79 13.57 -6.28
CA PRO A 647 14.23 12.38 -5.53
C PRO A 647 14.11 12.52 -4.01
N ASN A 648 14.25 13.74 -3.46
CA ASN A 648 14.20 14.07 -2.03
C ASN A 648 15.17 13.23 -1.17
N ALA A 649 16.34 12.90 -1.71
CA ALA A 649 17.34 12.11 -1.03
C ALA A 649 18.73 12.66 -1.27
N TRP A 650 19.58 12.62 -0.25
CA TRP A 650 21.01 12.61 -0.46
C TRP A 650 21.40 11.25 -1.03
N VAL A 651 22.22 11.26 -2.06
CA VAL A 651 22.79 10.07 -2.70
C VAL A 651 24.29 10.26 -2.84
N ALA A 652 25.09 9.32 -2.36
CA ALA A 652 26.54 9.37 -2.45
C ALA A 652 27.03 9.06 -3.88
N ALA A 653 28.20 9.56 -4.27
CA ALA A 653 28.87 9.16 -5.50
C ALA A 653 29.33 7.69 -5.40
N MET A 654 29.25 6.91 -6.49
CA MET A 654 29.64 5.50 -6.50
C MET A 654 31.14 5.27 -6.21
N GLU A 655 31.97 6.25 -6.52
CA GLU A 655 33.43 6.22 -6.31
C GLU A 655 33.83 6.53 -4.87
N ASP A 656 32.90 6.95 -4.04
CA ASP A 656 33.12 7.22 -2.62
C ASP A 656 32.98 5.93 -1.81
N PHE A 657 34.06 5.22 -1.58
CA PHE A 657 34.07 3.93 -0.90
C PHE A 657 33.74 3.95 0.61
N ALA A 658 33.62 5.14 1.19
CA ALA A 658 33.22 5.34 2.58
C ALA A 658 32.29 6.55 2.71
N PRO A 659 31.11 6.50 2.08
CA PRO A 659 30.20 7.64 2.07
C PRO A 659 29.81 8.07 3.48
N GLN A 660 29.88 9.36 3.71
CA GLN A 660 29.52 9.91 5.02
C GLN A 660 28.81 11.25 4.91
N LEU A 661 27.88 11.44 5.81
CA LEU A 661 27.12 12.65 6.00
C LEU A 661 27.40 13.20 7.38
N LYS A 662 27.85 14.47 7.46
CA LYS A 662 28.14 15.14 8.72
C LYS A 662 27.14 16.24 8.99
N ILE A 663 26.59 16.21 10.20
CA ILE A 663 25.67 17.18 10.77
C ILE A 663 26.43 17.93 11.86
N SER A 664 26.50 19.25 11.80
CA SER A 664 27.30 20.06 12.73
C SER A 664 26.46 21.21 13.29
N TRP A 665 26.57 21.45 14.57
CA TRP A 665 25.90 22.55 15.29
C TRP A 665 26.93 23.55 15.80
N GLU A 666 26.56 24.82 15.89
CA GLU A 666 27.40 25.87 16.46
C GLU A 666 27.68 25.63 17.95
N GLU A 667 26.66 25.11 18.67
CA GLU A 667 26.77 24.74 20.08
C GLU A 667 26.45 23.24 20.25
N PRO A 668 27.12 22.54 21.19
CA PRO A 668 26.84 21.13 21.44
C PRO A 668 25.35 20.87 21.75
N GLN A 669 24.75 19.91 21.08
CA GLN A 669 23.37 19.48 21.27
C GLN A 669 23.31 18.21 22.11
N LYS A 670 22.29 18.12 22.96
CA LYS A 670 21.96 16.89 23.70
C LYS A 670 20.98 16.08 22.86
N ILE A 671 21.39 14.89 22.43
CA ILE A 671 20.63 14.05 21.52
C ILE A 671 20.28 12.74 22.23
N ARG A 672 18.99 12.40 22.25
CA ARG A 672 18.46 11.17 22.82
C ARG A 672 17.87 10.24 21.76
N GLN A 673 17.32 10.80 20.67
CA GLN A 673 16.72 10.02 19.59
C GLN A 673 17.29 10.45 18.23
N ILE A 674 17.55 9.47 17.37
CA ILE A 674 17.96 9.69 15.97
C ILE A 674 17.04 8.84 15.09
N ASP A 675 16.35 9.47 14.15
CA ASP A 675 15.52 8.80 13.15
C ASP A 675 16.20 8.88 11.77
N LEU A 676 16.41 7.72 11.14
CA LEU A 676 16.97 7.59 9.79
C LEU A 676 15.93 7.02 8.85
N PHE A 677 15.84 7.56 7.63
CA PHE A 677 14.94 7.08 6.58
C PHE A 677 15.74 6.64 5.36
N PHE A 678 15.68 5.33 5.07
CA PHE A 678 16.34 4.69 3.95
C PHE A 678 15.36 4.38 2.81
N ASP A 679 15.88 4.21 1.60
CA ASP A 679 15.08 3.81 0.45
C ASP A 679 14.84 2.30 0.46
N THR A 680 13.60 1.90 0.59
CA THR A 680 13.13 0.52 0.44
C THR A 680 12.28 0.35 -0.82
N ASP A 681 12.57 1.14 -1.87
CA ASP A 681 11.87 1.11 -3.16
C ASP A 681 10.36 1.33 -3.02
N TYR A 682 9.96 2.55 -2.67
CA TYR A 682 8.54 2.92 -2.55
C TYR A 682 7.73 2.75 -3.85
N ASP A 683 8.40 2.48 -4.99
CA ASP A 683 7.75 2.08 -6.23
C ASP A 683 7.44 0.56 -6.31
N HIS A 684 8.06 -0.25 -5.44
CA HIS A 684 7.78 -1.67 -5.33
C HIS A 684 6.53 -1.91 -4.46
N PRO A 685 5.45 -2.52 -4.98
CA PRO A 685 4.19 -2.65 -4.24
C PRO A 685 4.25 -3.59 -3.03
N MET A 686 5.12 -4.62 -3.02
CA MET A 686 5.22 -5.65 -1.98
C MET A 686 3.85 -6.23 -1.58
N GLU A 687 2.95 -6.38 -2.52
CA GLU A 687 1.50 -6.60 -2.33
C GLU A 687 1.14 -8.00 -1.84
N SER A 688 2.14 -8.84 -1.62
CA SER A 688 1.82 -10.24 -1.60
C SER A 688 2.40 -11.01 -0.44
N VAL A 689 1.52 -11.60 0.32
CA VAL A 689 1.80 -12.73 1.23
C VAL A 689 1.84 -14.07 0.51
N LEU A 690 1.71 -14.08 -0.82
CA LEU A 690 1.48 -15.28 -1.63
C LEU A 690 2.31 -15.34 -2.90
N MET A 691 3.20 -14.37 -3.12
CA MET A 691 4.11 -14.32 -4.26
C MET A 691 5.53 -14.26 -3.74
N GLY A 692 6.40 -15.10 -4.24
CA GLY A 692 7.82 -15.00 -3.96
C GLY A 692 8.39 -13.65 -4.44
N HIS A 693 9.33 -13.11 -3.67
CA HIS A 693 10.07 -11.91 -4.02
C HIS A 693 11.42 -12.29 -4.59
N PRO A 694 11.93 -11.61 -5.63
CA PRO A 694 13.26 -11.89 -6.16
C PRO A 694 14.37 -11.53 -5.15
N GLU A 695 14.10 -10.55 -4.30
CA GLU A 695 15.02 -10.03 -3.29
C GLU A 695 14.37 -10.14 -1.89
N ASP A 696 15.16 -10.43 -0.88
CA ASP A 696 14.74 -10.44 0.53
C ASP A 696 14.99 -9.08 1.19
N VAL A 697 15.94 -8.30 0.67
CA VAL A 697 16.17 -6.90 1.03
C VAL A 697 16.10 -6.05 -0.22
N MET A 698 15.42 -4.93 -0.13
CA MET A 698 15.28 -4.02 -1.26
C MET A 698 16.63 -3.48 -1.71
N ALA A 699 16.84 -3.47 -3.03
CA ALA A 699 18.13 -3.17 -3.65
C ALA A 699 18.72 -1.81 -3.28
N PHE A 700 17.87 -0.82 -2.94
CA PHE A 700 18.30 0.53 -2.55
C PHE A 700 18.60 0.66 -1.05
N CYS A 701 18.24 -0.34 -0.23
CA CYS A 701 18.33 -0.22 1.22
C CYS A 701 19.79 -0.32 1.71
N VAL A 702 20.25 0.71 2.39
CA VAL A 702 21.55 0.69 3.09
C VAL A 702 21.51 -0.38 4.17
N ARG A 703 22.44 -1.34 4.10
CA ARG A 703 22.52 -2.50 5.00
C ARG A 703 23.29 -2.22 6.27
N ASN A 704 24.39 -1.50 6.15
CA ASN A 704 25.26 -1.23 7.27
C ASN A 704 25.50 0.26 7.38
N TYR A 705 25.44 0.76 8.60
CA TYR A 705 25.73 2.14 8.89
C TYR A 705 26.23 2.32 10.33
N LYS A 706 27.00 3.39 10.52
CA LYS A 706 27.56 3.76 11.82
C LYS A 706 27.40 5.26 12.04
N ILE A 707 27.09 5.65 13.27
CA ILE A 707 26.98 7.04 13.72
C ILE A 707 28.09 7.30 14.71
N VAL A 708 28.89 8.33 14.47
CA VAL A 708 29.97 8.74 15.38
C VAL A 708 29.78 10.21 15.80
N ASP A 709 30.24 10.56 16.98
CA ASP A 709 30.23 11.93 17.51
C ASP A 709 31.44 12.75 17.02
N ASP A 710 31.58 13.98 17.50
CA ASP A 710 32.68 14.90 17.14
C ASP A 710 34.05 14.46 17.68
N GLU A 711 34.11 13.56 18.65
CA GLU A 711 35.35 12.94 19.16
C GLU A 711 35.67 11.60 18.44
N GLY A 712 34.83 11.17 17.51
CA GLY A 712 34.97 9.91 16.77
C GLY A 712 34.52 8.66 17.55
N ARG A 713 33.81 8.84 18.68
CA ARG A 713 33.24 7.72 19.44
C ARG A 713 31.97 7.19 18.71
N VAL A 714 31.82 5.88 18.67
CA VAL A 714 30.64 5.25 18.09
C VAL A 714 29.44 5.48 19.00
N VAL A 715 28.45 6.22 18.51
CA VAL A 715 27.17 6.46 19.16
C VAL A 715 26.20 5.30 18.90
N PHE A 716 26.21 4.81 17.67
CA PHE A 716 25.38 3.69 17.24
C PHE A 716 25.96 3.01 16.00
N GLU A 717 25.76 1.70 15.88
CA GLU A 717 26.16 0.90 14.72
C GLU A 717 25.07 -0.13 14.41
N LYS A 718 24.78 -0.33 13.14
CA LYS A 718 23.80 -1.31 12.63
C LYS A 718 24.38 -2.07 11.46
N GLU A 719 24.36 -3.38 11.55
CA GLU A 719 24.59 -4.29 10.44
C GLU A 719 23.29 -4.97 10.01
N GLY A 720 23.16 -5.26 8.73
CA GLY A 720 22.06 -6.02 8.18
C GLY A 720 20.70 -5.29 8.25
N ASN A 721 20.68 -3.97 8.17
CA ASN A 721 19.41 -3.23 8.07
C ASN A 721 18.64 -3.64 6.81
N TYR A 722 17.32 -3.66 6.92
CA TYR A 722 16.37 -3.91 5.81
C TYR A 722 15.14 -3.00 5.89
N GLN A 723 14.98 -2.24 6.98
CA GLN A 723 13.82 -1.38 7.21
C GLN A 723 14.03 0.04 6.66
N SER A 724 12.93 0.66 6.23
CA SER A 724 12.91 2.04 5.72
C SER A 724 13.15 3.06 6.82
N MET A 725 12.46 2.94 7.95
CA MET A 725 12.64 3.83 9.09
C MET A 725 13.40 3.11 10.22
N ASN A 726 14.48 3.71 10.67
CA ASN A 726 15.23 3.26 11.84
C ASN A 726 15.17 4.34 12.92
N ARG A 727 14.41 4.07 13.98
CA ARG A 727 14.39 4.90 15.20
C ARG A 727 15.38 4.36 16.19
N ILE A 728 16.34 5.19 16.56
CA ILE A 728 17.41 4.89 17.50
C ILE A 728 17.16 5.71 18.75
N GLU A 729 16.78 5.04 19.82
CA GLU A 729 16.67 5.64 21.16
C GLU A 729 17.94 5.30 21.92
N LEU A 730 18.71 6.34 22.30
CA LEU A 730 19.95 6.17 23.04
C LEU A 730 19.63 5.95 24.52
N GLU A 731 20.19 4.90 25.11
CA GLU A 731 20.04 4.60 26.56
C GLU A 731 20.49 5.80 27.38
N GLU A 732 21.64 6.38 27.03
CA GLU A 732 22.12 7.65 27.58
C GLU A 732 22.25 8.69 26.48
N PRO A 733 21.70 9.91 26.67
CA PRO A 733 21.83 10.97 25.70
C PRO A 733 23.29 11.34 25.44
N VAL A 734 23.67 11.54 24.20
CA VAL A 734 24.96 12.06 23.80
C VAL A 734 24.91 13.58 23.68
N THR A 735 25.94 14.28 24.20
CA THR A 735 26.12 15.72 24.01
C THR A 735 27.30 15.92 23.09
N THR A 736 27.06 16.48 21.91
CA THR A 736 28.07 16.61 20.85
C THR A 736 27.81 17.82 19.95
N SER A 737 28.86 18.37 19.37
CA SER A 737 28.77 19.45 18.37
C SER A 737 28.62 18.92 16.93
N ALA A 738 28.81 17.61 16.72
CA ALA A 738 28.59 17.00 15.42
C ALA A 738 28.26 15.51 15.50
N LEU A 739 27.45 15.04 14.56
CA LEU A 739 27.27 13.62 14.25
C LEU A 739 27.72 13.35 12.81
N THR A 740 28.45 12.26 12.61
CA THR A 740 28.80 11.76 11.28
C THR A 740 28.13 10.38 11.08
N ILE A 741 27.33 10.27 10.05
CA ILE A 741 26.67 9.03 9.62
C ILE A 741 27.49 8.47 8.47
N ILE A 742 28.07 7.29 8.69
CA ILE A 742 28.88 6.56 7.71
C ILE A 742 28.03 5.40 7.24
N VAL A 743 27.91 5.23 5.93
CA VAL A 743 27.04 4.23 5.31
C VAL A 743 27.81 3.40 4.29
N ASP A 744 27.40 2.16 4.06
CA ASP A 744 27.89 1.36 2.95
C ASP A 744 26.96 1.50 1.74
N HIS A 745 27.52 1.42 0.53
CA HIS A 745 26.70 1.24 -0.67
C HIS A 745 25.93 -0.10 -0.58
N PRO A 746 24.63 -0.12 -0.93
CA PRO A 746 23.87 -1.37 -0.98
C PRO A 746 24.47 -2.43 -1.90
N SER A 747 25.07 -2.01 -3.00
CA SER A 747 25.81 -2.89 -3.93
C SER A 747 26.77 -2.09 -4.84
N ALA A 748 27.55 -2.79 -5.65
CA ALA A 748 28.42 -2.19 -6.66
C ALA A 748 27.67 -1.41 -7.76
N ASN A 749 26.35 -1.51 -7.83
CA ASN A 749 25.54 -0.85 -8.84
C ASN A 749 24.46 0.09 -8.23
N VAL A 750 24.47 0.26 -6.92
CA VAL A 750 23.48 1.09 -6.21
C VAL A 750 24.19 1.98 -5.20
N PRO A 751 24.21 3.30 -5.40
CA PRO A 751 24.80 4.23 -4.44
C PRO A 751 23.97 4.28 -3.16
N ALA A 752 24.63 4.54 -2.03
CA ALA A 752 23.97 4.75 -0.76
C ALA A 752 23.12 6.02 -0.81
N SER A 753 21.93 5.96 -0.20
CA SER A 753 20.98 7.07 -0.16
C SER A 753 20.30 7.20 1.20
N LEU A 754 19.94 8.43 1.57
CA LEU A 754 19.18 8.79 2.75
C LEU A 754 18.13 9.83 2.39
N PHE A 755 16.86 9.56 2.71
CA PHE A 755 15.79 10.55 2.54
C PHE A 755 15.79 11.58 3.68
N SER A 756 16.03 11.15 4.90
CA SER A 756 15.95 12.05 6.05
C SER A 756 16.78 11.55 7.22
N VAL A 757 17.34 12.50 7.95
CA VAL A 757 17.92 12.31 9.29
C VAL A 757 17.26 13.31 10.21
N ARG A 758 16.81 12.87 11.37
CA ARG A 758 16.24 13.74 12.42
C ARG A 758 16.85 13.41 13.76
N CYS A 759 17.09 14.43 14.57
CA CYS A 759 17.66 14.30 15.90
C CYS A 759 16.79 15.04 16.92
N TYR A 760 16.57 14.40 18.06
CA TYR A 760 15.75 14.94 19.14
C TYR A 760 16.46 14.79 20.50
N ASN A 761 16.14 15.73 21.42
CA ASN A 761 16.59 15.67 22.81
C ASN A 761 15.69 14.81 23.69
#